data_6cdfbb87dd4a1cc9a2952b924a9992f7
#
_entry.id   6cdfbb87dd4a1cc9a2952b924a9992f7
#
_cell.length_a   1.000
_cell.length_b   1.000
_cell.length_c   1.000
_cell.angle_alpha   90.00
_cell.angle_beta   90.00
_cell.angle_gamma   90.00
#
_symmetry.space_group_name_H-M   'P 1'
#
loop_
_entity.id
_entity.type
_entity.pdbx_description
1 polymer ?
#
loop_
_entity_poly.entity_id
_entity_poly.type
_entity_poly.pdbx_seq_one_letter_code
_entity_poly.pdbx_strand_id
1 'polypeptide(L)'
;MKLMILESGAKARTVKKYLGKGWIVDACNGHIQDLPSNTNSKQDNKAMWASKPGELPKPPWGWTNKAEKLVMSMRKKAIDKKVEEIFIATDPDREGEFIAWRLKEIFHDFPIIYRVSFNEITNKAVKEAVSNPSDIDMDLVDAAKVRRFMDRLVGFRCSRFSRSWNLASMGRVQTPTLGFLVERELEREAHIPIPYHSLKIESNGVSFKVRFHEKDDDGAWADNDGKHHPDRTFDSELAEKAKNMIEKYGKLTINSVNEGKTNRKPKPPFTTETMLRTVNSRMGWSISRTNRVATSLYQSGHITYIRTDSTRTSQDARNRIRKIIEKQYGADHLGEGVLGPDVKNDSKNVQDAHEAIRPTQPDVRTISDLSKDEAALYGVIWARFASSQMSDSIRERRDLVAKVEGLDKEIYGTSSWRIHAGWEAVFSDGENVQLKPPAVGFKLGSDWKINLKENNPEMITDETKPPRRFTESSIIQEMKKSEIGRPSTYLTTIEKLQLRNYVEKEGSSLIPTTKGKSLWIDVVPFYGKEIDSNAGSFGLFTTDFTSKMEEGLDQVEDGEIPGADIWHKFVEEFRIMHNNALELRKKKPTLKQMKYLKGRLDRMEFELKQKYLKGKSYDELTGDDARSIIEGLNDEKMGPMPASDKQLKLIMKLAEKLNINLDDFLIDDGITDLDALTGGRDGSASEIIGKLIELDKASPATKKQVDAIVKMCEKSEIKIEDAIASVEAISIEEISKSEASELIDSLKKNIQSRRKAQNK
;
A
#
# COMPACT_ATOMS: atom_id res chain seq x y z
N MET A 1 35.82 21.47 22.96
CA MET A 1 35.22 20.24 22.43
C MET A 1 33.99 20.57 21.62
N LYS A 2 33.71 19.79 20.53
CA LYS A 2 32.52 19.96 19.69
C LYS A 2 31.60 18.75 19.80
N LEU A 3 30.30 18.95 19.80
CA LEU A 3 29.29 17.89 19.78
C LEU A 3 28.54 17.92 18.46
N MET A 4 28.44 16.75 17.78
CA MET A 4 27.53 16.58 16.66
C MET A 4 26.42 15.62 17.04
N ILE A 5 25.16 16.05 16.80
CA ILE A 5 23.96 15.26 17.09
C ILE A 5 23.31 14.88 15.76
N LEU A 6 23.24 13.57 15.48
CA LEU A 6 22.58 13.01 14.29
C LEU A 6 21.22 12.37 14.66
N GLU A 7 20.48 12.02 13.64
CA GLU A 7 19.19 11.38 13.82
C GLU A 7 19.28 9.90 14.20
N SER A 8 20.31 9.17 13.73
CA SER A 8 20.47 7.73 14.01
C SER A 8 21.88 7.34 14.43
N GLY A 9 21.97 6.32 15.27
CA GLY A 9 23.25 5.79 15.73
C GLY A 9 24.12 5.19 14.61
N ALA A 10 23.50 4.71 13.51
CA ALA A 10 24.25 4.23 12.35
C ALA A 10 24.96 5.37 11.63
N LYS A 11 24.27 6.49 11.38
CA LYS A 11 24.88 7.72 10.83
C LYS A 11 25.98 8.24 11.74
N ALA A 12 25.75 8.25 13.05
CA ALA A 12 26.77 8.71 14.03
C ALA A 12 28.06 7.89 13.94
N ARG A 13 27.98 6.57 13.77
CA ARG A 13 29.16 5.73 13.58
C ARG A 13 29.92 6.04 12.30
N THR A 14 29.21 6.29 11.21
CA THR A 14 29.82 6.65 9.91
C THR A 14 30.48 8.02 9.97
N VAL A 15 29.76 9.03 10.46
CA VAL A 15 30.27 10.43 10.54
C VAL A 15 31.44 10.56 11.52
N LYS A 16 31.43 9.79 12.63
CA LYS A 16 32.52 9.79 13.60
C LYS A 16 33.91 9.42 12.97
N LYS A 17 33.87 8.56 11.93
CA LYS A 17 35.12 8.19 11.21
C LYS A 17 35.72 9.37 10.43
N TYR A 18 34.91 10.36 10.06
CA TYR A 18 35.31 11.50 9.24
C TYR A 18 35.77 12.72 10.04
N LEU A 19 35.23 12.91 11.26
CA LEU A 19 35.46 14.12 12.06
C LEU A 19 36.73 14.04 12.93
N GLY A 20 37.18 12.84 13.30
CA GLY A 20 38.46 12.67 14.03
C GLY A 20 38.44 13.11 15.50
N LYS A 21 39.62 13.51 16.02
CA LYS A 21 39.83 13.95 17.41
C LYS A 21 39.15 15.32 17.66
N GLY A 22 38.65 15.54 18.88
CA GLY A 22 38.02 16.81 19.27
C GLY A 22 36.49 16.82 19.11
N TRP A 23 35.89 15.75 18.54
CA TRP A 23 34.48 15.61 18.34
C TRP A 23 33.84 14.52 19.21
N ILE A 24 32.72 14.88 19.82
CA ILE A 24 31.74 13.93 20.34
C ILE A 24 30.66 13.78 19.24
N VAL A 25 30.38 12.55 18.83
CA VAL A 25 29.35 12.28 17.83
C VAL A 25 28.33 11.34 18.47
N ASP A 26 27.08 11.79 18.53
CA ASP A 26 26.00 11.08 19.20
C ASP A 26 24.71 11.15 18.36
N ALA A 27 23.65 10.43 18.75
CA ALA A 27 22.40 10.36 18.00
C ALA A 27 21.18 10.49 18.91
N CYS A 28 20.17 11.23 18.45
CA CYS A 28 18.88 11.39 19.15
C CYS A 28 17.88 10.25 18.89
N ASN A 29 18.12 9.40 17.89
CA ASN A 29 17.29 8.27 17.47
C ASN A 29 15.86 8.66 17.05
N GLY A 30 15.73 9.70 16.23
CA GLY A 30 14.48 10.21 15.67
C GLY A 30 13.84 11.31 16.50
N HIS A 31 12.50 11.41 16.47
CA HIS A 31 11.78 12.44 17.20
C HIS A 31 11.97 12.36 18.71
N ILE A 32 12.43 13.46 19.29
CA ILE A 32 12.68 13.56 20.73
C ILE A 32 11.46 14.05 21.49
N GLN A 33 10.69 14.93 20.89
CA GLN A 33 9.44 15.46 21.44
C GLN A 33 8.35 15.49 20.36
N ASP A 34 7.10 15.33 20.78
CA ASP A 34 5.92 15.40 19.92
C ASP A 34 4.73 15.98 20.69
N LEU A 35 3.60 16.17 20.00
CA LEU A 35 2.35 16.54 20.65
C LEU A 35 1.94 15.50 21.68
N PRO A 36 1.43 15.89 22.86
CA PRO A 36 1.05 14.96 23.91
C PRO A 36 0.04 13.91 23.41
N SER A 37 0.27 12.64 23.76
CA SER A 37 -0.63 11.54 23.35
C SER A 37 -1.98 11.58 24.07
N ASN A 38 -1.99 12.03 25.32
CA ASN A 38 -3.18 12.20 26.15
C ASN A 38 -3.21 13.60 26.77
N THR A 39 -4.25 14.34 26.46
CA THR A 39 -4.59 15.56 27.20
C THR A 39 -5.69 15.19 28.21
N ASN A 40 -5.35 15.16 29.47
CA ASN A 40 -6.24 14.69 30.56
C ASN A 40 -7.38 15.64 30.88
N SER A 41 -7.37 16.88 30.38
CA SER A 41 -8.43 17.86 30.62
C SER A 41 -9.03 18.43 29.35
N LYS A 42 -10.32 18.83 29.43
CA LYS A 42 -10.98 19.59 28.34
C LYS A 42 -10.31 20.94 28.10
N GLN A 43 -9.69 21.52 29.13
CA GLN A 43 -8.99 22.79 29.07
C GLN A 43 -7.66 22.67 28.31
N ASP A 44 -6.87 21.62 28.56
CA ASP A 44 -5.61 21.39 27.86
C ASP A 44 -5.85 21.16 26.38
N ASN A 45 -6.92 20.42 26.02
CA ASN A 45 -7.32 20.24 24.62
C ASN A 45 -7.69 21.55 23.91
N LYS A 46 -8.30 22.52 24.65
CA LYS A 46 -8.69 23.79 24.08
C LYS A 46 -7.50 24.74 23.98
N ALA A 47 -6.65 24.77 25.00
CA ALA A 47 -5.44 25.57 25.03
C ALA A 47 -4.41 25.15 23.98
N MET A 48 -4.31 23.85 23.68
CA MET A 48 -3.38 23.31 22.67
C MET A 48 -3.65 23.84 21.26
N TRP A 49 -4.91 24.16 20.95
CA TRP A 49 -5.33 24.64 19.62
C TRP A 49 -5.60 26.14 19.57
N ALA A 50 -5.54 26.83 20.72
CA ALA A 50 -5.74 28.26 20.78
C ALA A 50 -4.50 28.97 20.21
N SER A 51 -4.69 29.78 19.19
CA SER A 51 -3.69 30.69 18.67
C SER A 51 -4.36 31.99 18.25
N LYS A 52 -3.61 33.08 18.35
CA LYS A 52 -4.05 34.37 17.84
C LYS A 52 -3.92 34.39 16.31
N PRO A 53 -4.68 35.24 15.62
CA PRO A 53 -4.45 35.48 14.20
C PRO A 53 -2.97 35.82 13.94
N GLY A 54 -2.38 35.19 12.93
CA GLY A 54 -0.96 35.35 12.60
C GLY A 54 0.03 34.57 13.47
N GLU A 55 -0.44 33.78 14.44
CA GLU A 55 0.42 32.90 15.27
C GLU A 55 0.03 31.44 15.13
N LEU A 56 1.03 30.56 15.16
CA LEU A 56 0.81 29.13 15.31
C LEU A 56 0.50 28.74 16.76
N PRO A 57 -0.24 27.65 17.01
CA PRO A 57 -0.41 27.10 18.36
C PRO A 57 0.93 26.80 19.04
N LYS A 58 0.99 27.04 20.35
CA LYS A 58 2.16 26.75 21.20
C LYS A 58 1.81 25.61 22.18
N PRO A 59 1.67 24.36 21.69
CA PRO A 59 1.33 23.25 22.57
C PRO A 59 2.47 22.89 23.50
N PRO A 60 2.19 22.26 24.66
CA PRO A 60 3.21 21.64 25.46
C PRO A 60 3.79 20.44 24.67
N TRP A 61 5.10 20.46 24.41
CA TRP A 61 5.79 19.37 23.74
C TRP A 61 6.15 18.28 24.75
N GLY A 62 5.65 17.07 24.52
CA GLY A 62 5.92 15.91 25.36
C GLY A 62 7.09 15.06 24.85
N TRP A 63 7.87 14.50 25.75
CA TRP A 63 8.93 13.58 25.39
C TRP A 63 8.37 12.30 24.73
N THR A 64 9.03 11.86 23.67
CA THR A 64 8.77 10.54 23.08
C THR A 64 9.44 9.44 23.91
N ASN A 65 9.06 8.18 23.67
CA ASN A 65 9.56 7.03 24.43
C ASN A 65 11.09 7.02 24.57
N LYS A 66 11.59 7.04 25.82
CA LYS A 66 13.02 6.98 26.17
C LYS A 66 13.88 8.15 25.67
N ALA A 67 13.36 9.08 24.88
CA ALA A 67 14.13 10.18 24.31
C ALA A 67 14.66 11.12 25.39
N GLU A 68 13.88 11.38 26.44
CA GLU A 68 14.31 12.22 27.56
C GLU A 68 15.63 11.74 28.19
N LYS A 69 15.69 10.45 28.57
CA LYS A 69 16.89 9.86 29.17
C LYS A 69 18.09 9.95 28.23
N LEU A 70 17.88 9.71 26.95
CA LEU A 70 18.93 9.74 25.92
C LEU A 70 19.46 11.18 25.75
N VAL A 71 18.59 12.15 25.54
CA VAL A 71 18.99 13.54 25.30
C VAL A 71 19.58 14.17 26.56
N MET A 72 19.04 13.87 27.75
CA MET A 72 19.63 14.36 29.01
C MET A 72 20.99 13.74 29.31
N SER A 73 21.20 12.47 28.96
CA SER A 73 22.53 11.84 29.03
C SER A 73 23.52 12.51 28.08
N MET A 74 23.08 12.84 26.85
CA MET A 74 23.89 13.57 25.86
C MET A 74 24.27 14.96 26.37
N ARG A 75 23.30 15.68 26.94
CA ARG A 75 23.48 17.01 27.51
C ARG A 75 24.47 16.98 28.69
N LYS A 76 24.33 16.01 29.62
CA LYS A 76 25.27 15.81 30.72
C LYS A 76 26.68 15.58 30.18
N LYS A 77 26.86 14.68 29.22
CA LYS A 77 28.15 14.40 28.56
C LYS A 77 28.75 15.65 27.90
N ALA A 78 27.91 16.50 27.28
CA ALA A 78 28.36 17.75 26.71
C ALA A 78 28.89 18.74 27.77
N ILE A 79 28.21 18.86 28.91
CA ILE A 79 28.63 19.68 30.04
C ILE A 79 29.95 19.15 30.65
N ASP A 80 30.00 17.86 30.96
CA ASP A 80 31.18 17.20 31.56
C ASP A 80 32.42 17.36 30.68
N LYS A 81 32.26 17.40 29.36
CA LYS A 81 33.34 17.55 28.37
C LYS A 81 33.60 18.99 27.95
N LYS A 82 32.92 19.96 28.56
CA LYS A 82 33.02 21.40 28.23
C LYS A 82 32.88 21.66 26.74
N VAL A 83 31.76 21.21 26.18
CA VAL A 83 31.43 21.44 24.77
C VAL A 83 31.10 22.90 24.57
N GLU A 84 31.68 23.54 23.58
CA GLU A 84 31.52 24.96 23.24
C GLU A 84 30.61 25.13 22.03
N GLU A 85 30.67 24.21 21.11
CA GLU A 85 29.91 24.23 19.85
C GLU A 85 29.11 22.94 19.67
N ILE A 86 27.83 23.08 19.34
CA ILE A 86 26.93 21.96 19.01
C ILE A 86 26.53 22.08 17.54
N PHE A 87 26.68 20.98 16.83
CA PHE A 87 26.27 20.83 15.42
C PHE A 87 25.10 19.85 15.35
N ILE A 88 23.92 20.32 14.97
CA ILE A 88 22.73 19.50 14.82
C ILE A 88 22.65 19.05 13.36
N ALA A 89 22.86 17.75 13.13
CA ALA A 89 23.00 17.14 11.81
C ALA A 89 21.88 16.10 11.54
N THR A 90 20.65 16.52 11.72
CA THR A 90 19.45 15.75 11.35
C THR A 90 19.23 15.77 9.84
N ASP A 91 18.32 14.93 9.31
CA ASP A 91 18.08 14.81 7.88
C ASP A 91 17.68 16.13 7.23
N PRO A 92 17.94 16.31 5.94
CA PRO A 92 17.62 17.52 5.19
C PRO A 92 16.14 17.52 4.73
N ASP A 93 15.21 17.27 5.65
CA ASP A 93 13.77 17.33 5.38
C ASP A 93 13.02 18.04 6.52
N ARG A 94 11.72 18.34 6.32
CA ARG A 94 10.85 18.99 7.31
C ARG A 94 10.90 18.31 8.69
N GLU A 95 10.98 16.97 8.70
CA GLU A 95 11.00 16.20 9.95
C GLU A 95 12.34 16.38 10.67
N GLY A 96 13.44 16.35 9.92
CA GLY A 96 14.77 16.60 10.45
C GLY A 96 14.93 18.02 10.98
N GLU A 97 14.34 19.02 10.30
CA GLU A 97 14.37 20.41 10.74
C GLU A 97 13.55 20.62 12.03
N PHE A 98 12.39 19.97 12.13
CA PHE A 98 11.61 19.96 13.36
C PHE A 98 12.39 19.33 14.54
N ILE A 99 13.10 18.22 14.31
CA ILE A 99 13.95 17.58 15.32
C ILE A 99 15.08 18.54 15.73
N ALA A 100 15.71 19.21 14.76
CA ALA A 100 16.77 20.17 14.98
C ALA A 100 16.30 21.34 15.85
N TRP A 101 15.14 21.89 15.53
CA TRP A 101 14.51 22.95 16.31
C TRP A 101 14.28 22.53 17.76
N ARG A 102 13.73 21.31 18.00
CA ARG A 102 13.50 20.81 19.37
C ARG A 102 14.81 20.58 20.13
N LEU A 103 15.86 20.10 19.44
CA LEU A 103 17.19 19.98 20.04
C LEU A 103 17.76 21.35 20.42
N LYS A 104 17.67 22.35 19.54
CA LYS A 104 18.12 23.72 19.82
C LYS A 104 17.45 24.29 21.05
N GLU A 105 16.15 24.11 21.21
CA GLU A 105 15.39 24.54 22.40
C GLU A 105 15.88 23.87 23.70
N ILE A 106 16.25 22.56 23.63
CA ILE A 106 16.72 21.81 24.80
C ILE A 106 18.15 22.18 25.17
N PHE A 107 18.98 22.51 24.20
CA PHE A 107 20.39 22.88 24.40
C PHE A 107 20.63 24.40 24.40
N HIS A 108 19.60 25.21 24.56
CA HIS A 108 19.63 26.69 24.39
C HIS A 108 20.67 27.42 25.26
N ASP A 109 21.14 26.80 26.34
CA ASP A 109 22.14 27.35 27.27
C ASP A 109 23.60 27.08 26.84
N PHE A 110 23.83 26.34 25.72
CA PHE A 110 25.15 26.21 25.15
C PHE A 110 25.52 27.43 24.30
N PRO A 111 26.82 27.84 24.28
CA PRO A 111 27.21 29.11 23.68
C PRO A 111 26.92 29.20 22.18
N ILE A 112 27.14 28.13 21.44
CA ILE A 112 26.99 28.12 19.99
C ILE A 112 26.30 26.82 19.53
N ILE A 113 25.23 26.98 18.76
CA ILE A 113 24.46 25.87 18.19
C ILE A 113 24.26 26.12 16.71
N TYR A 114 24.80 25.24 15.90
CA TYR A 114 24.73 25.26 14.45
C TYR A 114 23.79 24.19 13.91
N ARG A 115 23.16 24.48 12.78
CA ARG A 115 22.51 23.52 11.90
C ARG A 115 23.46 23.10 10.79
N VAL A 116 23.57 21.81 10.50
CA VAL A 116 24.28 21.29 9.33
C VAL A 116 23.43 20.25 8.64
N SER A 117 23.37 20.29 7.33
CA SER A 117 22.66 19.33 6.50
C SER A 117 23.54 18.82 5.38
N PHE A 118 23.33 17.58 4.98
CA PHE A 118 24.04 16.97 3.86
C PHE A 118 23.18 15.88 3.21
N ASN A 119 23.14 15.85 1.89
CA ASN A 119 22.39 14.88 1.11
C ASN A 119 23.09 13.52 0.98
N GLU A 120 24.37 13.45 1.29
CA GLU A 120 25.17 12.23 1.29
C GLU A 120 26.12 12.18 2.48
N ILE A 121 26.34 10.99 3.02
CA ILE A 121 27.23 10.80 4.17
C ILE A 121 28.62 10.41 3.65
N THR A 122 29.33 11.38 3.06
CA THR A 122 30.72 11.24 2.61
C THR A 122 31.65 12.12 3.43
N ASN A 123 32.94 11.80 3.42
CA ASN A 123 33.95 12.62 4.13
C ASN A 123 33.95 14.07 3.64
N LYS A 124 33.82 14.26 2.32
CA LYS A 124 33.78 15.59 1.69
C LYS A 124 32.52 16.35 2.13
N ALA A 125 31.33 15.77 1.95
CA ALA A 125 30.07 16.43 2.26
C ALA A 125 29.95 16.78 3.75
N VAL A 126 30.35 15.89 4.65
CA VAL A 126 30.31 16.12 6.11
C VAL A 126 31.26 17.27 6.50
N LYS A 127 32.48 17.31 5.98
CA LYS A 127 33.44 18.37 6.29
C LYS A 127 33.00 19.71 5.71
N GLU A 128 32.46 19.72 4.51
CA GLU A 128 31.94 20.92 3.86
C GLU A 128 30.75 21.50 4.64
N ALA A 129 29.80 20.66 5.06
CA ALA A 129 28.67 21.08 5.87
C ALA A 129 29.11 21.65 7.25
N VAL A 130 30.12 21.06 7.88
CA VAL A 130 30.67 21.58 9.14
C VAL A 130 31.40 22.92 8.95
N SER A 131 32.04 23.12 7.79
CA SER A 131 32.73 24.38 7.47
C SER A 131 31.79 25.50 7.08
N ASN A 132 30.58 25.15 6.60
CA ASN A 132 29.54 26.09 6.17
C ASN A 132 28.23 25.79 6.90
N PRO A 133 28.16 25.96 8.23
CA PRO A 133 26.95 25.70 9.00
C PRO A 133 25.88 26.76 8.69
N SER A 134 24.63 26.39 8.87
CA SER A 134 23.48 27.28 8.72
C SER A 134 22.78 27.48 10.08
N ASP A 135 21.79 28.36 10.07
CA ASP A 135 20.76 28.42 11.10
C ASP A 135 19.65 27.39 10.80
N ILE A 136 18.79 27.16 11.80
CA ILE A 136 17.59 26.37 11.60
C ILE A 136 16.62 27.12 10.70
N ASP A 137 16.13 26.45 9.69
CA ASP A 137 15.12 26.97 8.78
C ASP A 137 13.74 26.94 9.47
N MET A 138 13.25 28.12 9.81
CA MET A 138 11.97 28.24 10.54
C MET A 138 10.76 28.03 9.65
N ASP A 139 10.88 28.21 8.33
CA ASP A 139 9.80 27.93 7.38
C ASP A 139 9.56 26.42 7.26
N LEU A 140 10.63 25.63 7.15
CA LEU A 140 10.57 24.18 7.25
C LEU A 140 10.01 23.70 8.59
N VAL A 141 10.42 24.33 9.70
CA VAL A 141 9.88 24.03 11.05
C VAL A 141 8.39 24.33 11.12
N ASP A 142 7.95 25.44 10.59
CA ASP A 142 6.54 25.84 10.62
C ASP A 142 5.69 24.96 9.70
N ALA A 143 6.18 24.59 8.52
CA ALA A 143 5.54 23.58 7.67
C ALA A 143 5.35 22.25 8.41
N ALA A 144 6.39 21.78 9.12
CA ALA A 144 6.32 20.56 9.94
C ALA A 144 5.31 20.68 11.09
N LYS A 145 5.27 21.83 11.80
CA LYS A 145 4.29 22.09 12.88
C LYS A 145 2.86 22.10 12.34
N VAL A 146 2.60 22.84 11.27
CA VAL A 146 1.28 22.95 10.65
C VAL A 146 0.79 21.57 10.24
N ARG A 147 1.63 20.78 9.58
CA ARG A 147 1.30 19.40 9.22
C ARG A 147 0.93 18.55 10.43
N ARG A 148 1.73 18.61 11.51
CA ARG A 148 1.45 17.88 12.77
C ARG A 148 0.14 18.28 13.40
N PHE A 149 -0.16 19.58 13.41
CA PHE A 149 -1.40 20.10 13.97
C PHE A 149 -2.61 19.63 13.16
N MET A 150 -2.54 19.74 11.83
CA MET A 150 -3.60 19.26 10.95
C MET A 150 -3.85 17.75 11.11
N ASP A 151 -2.79 16.95 11.01
CA ASP A 151 -2.89 15.49 11.10
C ASP A 151 -3.40 15.05 12.49
N ARG A 152 -3.03 15.77 13.55
CA ARG A 152 -3.54 15.53 14.91
C ARG A 152 -5.02 15.89 15.03
N LEU A 153 -5.44 17.04 14.52
CA LEU A 153 -6.82 17.52 14.58
C LEU A 153 -7.76 16.56 13.81
N VAL A 154 -7.45 16.26 12.56
CA VAL A 154 -8.20 15.29 11.76
C VAL A 154 -8.18 13.91 12.40
N GLY A 155 -6.98 13.41 12.72
CA GLY A 155 -6.81 12.06 13.26
C GLY A 155 -7.61 11.83 14.54
N PHE A 156 -7.67 12.80 15.45
CA PHE A 156 -8.41 12.65 16.71
C PHE A 156 -9.92 12.87 16.55
N ARG A 157 -10.33 13.93 15.86
CA ARG A 157 -11.75 14.28 15.74
C ARG A 157 -12.49 13.30 14.83
N CYS A 158 -11.95 13.04 13.63
CA CYS A 158 -12.59 12.14 12.68
C CYS A 158 -12.53 10.67 13.15
N SER A 159 -11.44 10.26 13.82
CA SER A 159 -11.37 8.91 14.38
C SER A 159 -12.36 8.72 15.55
N ARG A 160 -12.62 9.76 16.34
CA ARG A 160 -13.68 9.70 17.38
C ARG A 160 -15.05 9.58 16.72
N PHE A 161 -15.28 10.28 15.61
CA PHE A 161 -16.51 10.18 14.85
C PHE A 161 -16.73 8.76 14.30
N SER A 162 -15.71 8.16 13.68
CA SER A 162 -15.80 6.82 13.09
C SER A 162 -15.92 5.66 14.08
N ARG A 163 -15.61 5.88 15.37
CA ARG A 163 -15.74 4.84 16.41
C ARG A 163 -17.16 4.28 16.54
N SER A 164 -18.18 5.07 16.21
CA SER A 164 -19.56 4.57 16.24
C SER A 164 -19.85 3.51 15.17
N TRP A 165 -19.02 3.39 14.16
CA TRP A 165 -19.02 2.30 13.18
C TRP A 165 -18.01 1.19 13.54
N ASN A 166 -17.46 1.21 14.76
CA ASN A 166 -16.43 0.27 15.21
C ASN A 166 -15.15 0.31 14.33
N LEU A 167 -14.82 1.49 13.84
CA LEU A 167 -13.66 1.73 12.98
C LEU A 167 -12.51 2.33 13.79
N ALA A 168 -11.27 2.03 13.40
CA ALA A 168 -10.09 2.34 14.20
C ALA A 168 -9.66 3.80 14.09
N SER A 169 -9.47 4.31 12.88
CA SER A 169 -8.97 5.68 12.67
C SER A 169 -9.25 6.20 11.26
N MET A 170 -9.28 7.51 11.16
CA MET A 170 -9.28 8.27 9.92
C MET A 170 -8.06 9.19 9.88
N GLY A 171 -7.59 9.55 8.69
CA GLY A 171 -6.46 10.45 8.52
C GLY A 171 -6.46 11.12 7.16
N ARG A 172 -5.88 12.31 7.08
CA ARG A 172 -5.90 13.19 5.91
C ARG A 172 -5.34 12.52 4.64
N VAL A 173 -4.24 11.78 4.74
CA VAL A 173 -3.64 11.04 3.62
C VAL A 173 -4.16 9.60 3.57
N GLN A 174 -4.30 8.95 4.72
CA GLN A 174 -4.71 7.55 4.84
C GLN A 174 -6.10 7.28 4.26
N THR A 175 -7.07 8.15 4.53
CA THR A 175 -8.48 7.91 4.12
C THR A 175 -8.68 8.08 2.61
N PRO A 176 -8.16 9.11 1.93
CA PRO A 176 -8.21 9.18 0.46
C PRO A 176 -7.46 8.03 -0.23
N THR A 177 -6.32 7.62 0.31
CA THR A 177 -5.59 6.44 -0.22
C THR A 177 -6.44 5.16 -0.14
N LEU A 178 -7.19 4.98 0.96
CA LEU A 178 -8.16 3.89 1.07
C LEU A 178 -9.25 4.02 0.01
N GLY A 179 -9.68 5.25 -0.29
CA GLY A 179 -10.67 5.53 -1.33
C GLY A 179 -10.29 4.94 -2.67
N PHE A 180 -9.07 5.14 -3.16
CA PHE A 180 -8.62 4.53 -4.42
C PHE A 180 -8.76 3.00 -4.43
N LEU A 181 -8.45 2.36 -3.31
CA LEU A 181 -8.54 0.91 -3.19
C LEU A 181 -9.99 0.43 -3.21
N VAL A 182 -10.88 1.15 -2.51
CA VAL A 182 -12.30 0.81 -2.44
C VAL A 182 -13.00 1.07 -3.77
N GLU A 183 -12.79 2.23 -4.39
CA GLU A 183 -13.37 2.55 -5.70
C GLU A 183 -12.92 1.53 -6.75
N ARG A 184 -11.62 1.16 -6.78
CA ARG A 184 -11.12 0.11 -7.66
C ARG A 184 -11.81 -1.25 -7.42
N GLU A 185 -12.09 -1.61 -6.19
CA GLU A 185 -12.79 -2.86 -5.90
C GLU A 185 -14.26 -2.78 -6.30
N LEU A 186 -14.92 -1.62 -6.15
CA LEU A 186 -16.28 -1.39 -6.65
C LEU A 186 -16.35 -1.44 -8.18
N GLU A 187 -15.38 -0.84 -8.89
CA GLU A 187 -15.25 -0.96 -10.36
C GLU A 187 -15.12 -2.43 -10.78
N ARG A 188 -14.35 -3.21 -10.02
CA ARG A 188 -14.18 -4.64 -10.29
C ARG A 188 -15.46 -5.45 -10.06
N GLU A 189 -16.18 -5.15 -8.98
CA GLU A 189 -17.44 -5.81 -8.63
C GLU A 189 -18.56 -5.45 -9.61
N ALA A 190 -18.53 -4.24 -10.17
CA ALA A 190 -19.46 -3.77 -11.18
C ALA A 190 -19.11 -4.23 -12.60
N HIS A 191 -17.91 -4.79 -12.83
CA HIS A 191 -17.45 -5.18 -14.15
C HIS A 191 -18.29 -6.31 -14.72
N ILE A 192 -18.87 -6.09 -15.89
CA ILE A 192 -19.58 -7.09 -16.67
C ILE A 192 -18.63 -7.58 -17.77
N PRO A 193 -18.25 -8.86 -17.77
CA PRO A 193 -17.38 -9.41 -18.82
C PRO A 193 -18.04 -9.27 -20.19
N ILE A 194 -17.29 -8.78 -21.17
CA ILE A 194 -17.71 -8.66 -22.56
C ILE A 194 -16.94 -9.72 -23.37
N PRO A 195 -17.61 -10.72 -23.95
CA PRO A 195 -16.96 -11.77 -24.73
C PRO A 195 -16.43 -11.22 -26.06
N TYR A 196 -15.38 -11.82 -26.55
CA TYR A 196 -14.83 -11.52 -27.87
C TYR A 196 -14.08 -12.72 -28.47
N HIS A 197 -13.99 -12.69 -29.80
CA HIS A 197 -13.15 -13.57 -30.59
C HIS A 197 -12.05 -12.74 -31.27
N SER A 198 -10.84 -13.28 -31.35
CA SER A 198 -9.76 -12.68 -32.13
C SER A 198 -8.89 -13.76 -32.72
N LEU A 199 -8.17 -13.42 -33.80
CA LEU A 199 -7.26 -14.34 -34.47
C LEU A 199 -5.82 -13.81 -34.41
N LYS A 200 -4.93 -14.69 -33.97
CA LYS A 200 -3.48 -14.45 -33.95
C LYS A 200 -2.80 -15.40 -34.96
N ILE A 201 -1.93 -14.85 -35.77
CA ILE A 201 -1.21 -15.60 -36.83
C ILE A 201 0.29 -15.35 -36.65
N GLU A 202 1.05 -16.41 -36.52
CA GLU A 202 2.52 -16.32 -36.49
C GLU A 202 3.10 -16.70 -37.85
N SER A 203 3.89 -15.79 -38.45
CA SER A 203 4.61 -16.05 -39.67
C SER A 203 5.96 -15.32 -39.68
N ASN A 204 7.04 -16.03 -40.00
CA ASN A 204 8.40 -15.51 -40.07
C ASN A 204 8.85 -14.72 -38.82
N GLY A 205 8.39 -15.14 -37.65
CA GLY A 205 8.71 -14.46 -36.38
C GLY A 205 7.96 -13.15 -36.13
N VAL A 206 6.92 -12.89 -36.93
CA VAL A 206 6.00 -11.74 -36.73
C VAL A 206 4.63 -12.25 -36.37
N SER A 207 4.05 -11.64 -35.34
CA SER A 207 2.69 -11.89 -34.89
C SER A 207 1.75 -10.94 -35.62
N PHE A 208 0.76 -11.50 -36.30
CA PHE A 208 -0.27 -10.77 -37.03
C PHE A 208 -1.62 -10.97 -36.36
N LYS A 209 -2.52 -10.02 -36.60
CA LYS A 209 -3.93 -10.04 -36.15
C LYS A 209 -4.84 -9.70 -37.33
N VAL A 210 -6.04 -10.26 -37.31
CA VAL A 210 -7.09 -9.90 -38.25
C VAL A 210 -7.80 -8.64 -37.77
N ARG A 211 -8.04 -7.70 -38.70
CA ARG A 211 -8.89 -6.53 -38.45
C ARG A 211 -10.32 -6.91 -38.84
N PHE A 212 -11.16 -7.18 -37.84
CA PHE A 212 -12.54 -7.58 -38.07
C PHE A 212 -13.46 -6.40 -38.40
N HIS A 213 -13.27 -5.28 -37.71
CA HIS A 213 -14.16 -4.11 -37.78
C HIS A 213 -13.35 -2.82 -37.79
N GLU A 214 -13.81 -1.84 -38.58
CA GLU A 214 -13.41 -0.45 -38.40
C GLU A 214 -14.21 0.19 -37.27
N LYS A 215 -13.80 1.37 -36.82
CA LYS A 215 -14.37 2.01 -35.62
C LYS A 215 -15.88 2.30 -35.74
N ASP A 216 -16.31 2.60 -36.94
CA ASP A 216 -17.67 3.03 -37.23
C ASP A 216 -18.53 1.91 -37.86
N ASP A 217 -18.02 0.68 -37.92
CA ASP A 217 -18.75 -0.47 -38.45
C ASP A 217 -19.86 -0.90 -37.48
N ASP A 218 -20.99 -1.35 -38.05
CA ASP A 218 -22.03 -2.05 -37.30
C ASP A 218 -21.43 -3.32 -36.65
N GLY A 219 -21.60 -3.46 -35.33
CA GLY A 219 -21.02 -4.58 -34.57
C GLY A 219 -19.54 -4.43 -34.23
N ALA A 220 -18.95 -3.23 -34.39
CA ALA A 220 -17.61 -2.95 -33.93
C ALA A 220 -17.48 -3.23 -32.42
N TRP A 221 -16.47 -4.01 -32.06
CA TRP A 221 -16.25 -4.39 -30.65
C TRP A 221 -15.56 -3.26 -29.87
N ALA A 222 -16.14 -2.90 -28.72
CA ALA A 222 -15.54 -1.94 -27.80
C ALA A 222 -15.47 -2.53 -26.40
N ASP A 223 -14.49 -2.09 -25.60
CA ASP A 223 -14.37 -2.44 -24.19
C ASP A 223 -15.33 -1.63 -23.32
N ASN A 224 -15.29 -1.88 -22.00
CA ASN A 224 -16.16 -1.20 -21.02
C ASN A 224 -15.94 0.32 -20.98
N ASP A 225 -14.78 0.80 -21.41
CA ASP A 225 -14.44 2.23 -21.50
C ASP A 225 -14.88 2.84 -22.85
N GLY A 226 -15.53 2.05 -23.72
CA GLY A 226 -15.95 2.46 -25.05
C GLY A 226 -14.79 2.52 -26.07
N LYS A 227 -13.64 1.96 -25.75
CA LYS A 227 -12.50 1.93 -26.66
C LYS A 227 -12.66 0.80 -27.68
N HIS A 228 -12.64 1.18 -28.95
CA HIS A 228 -12.69 0.23 -30.06
C HIS A 228 -11.41 -0.59 -30.17
N HIS A 229 -11.58 -1.90 -30.42
CA HIS A 229 -10.50 -2.86 -30.68
C HIS A 229 -10.75 -3.56 -32.03
N PRO A 230 -10.06 -3.15 -33.11
CA PRO A 230 -10.33 -3.64 -34.45
C PRO A 230 -10.04 -5.14 -34.65
N ASP A 231 -9.24 -5.73 -33.78
CA ASP A 231 -8.88 -7.15 -33.80
C ASP A 231 -9.86 -8.05 -33.03
N ARG A 232 -10.97 -7.50 -32.54
CA ARG A 232 -11.99 -8.23 -31.78
C ARG A 232 -13.36 -8.19 -32.47
N THR A 233 -14.12 -9.26 -32.31
CA THR A 233 -15.51 -9.36 -32.80
C THR A 233 -16.37 -10.14 -31.84
N PHE A 234 -17.67 -9.85 -31.78
CA PHE A 234 -18.68 -10.69 -31.13
C PHE A 234 -19.07 -11.91 -31.97
N ASP A 235 -18.84 -11.83 -33.28
CA ASP A 235 -19.30 -12.81 -34.27
C ASP A 235 -18.30 -13.97 -34.35
N SER A 236 -18.68 -15.11 -33.74
CA SER A 236 -17.88 -16.33 -33.79
C SER A 236 -17.80 -16.94 -35.21
N GLU A 237 -18.88 -16.81 -36.01
CA GLU A 237 -18.91 -17.37 -37.37
C GLU A 237 -17.95 -16.59 -38.28
N LEU A 238 -17.92 -15.26 -38.13
CA LEU A 238 -16.98 -14.40 -38.83
C LEU A 238 -15.51 -14.78 -38.50
N ALA A 239 -15.22 -15.01 -37.18
CA ALA A 239 -13.91 -15.41 -36.74
C ALA A 239 -13.51 -16.80 -37.28
N GLU A 240 -14.42 -17.78 -37.21
CA GLU A 240 -14.25 -19.11 -37.73
C GLU A 240 -14.03 -19.10 -39.25
N LYS A 241 -14.85 -18.36 -39.98
CA LYS A 241 -14.71 -18.20 -41.44
C LYS A 241 -13.35 -17.62 -41.80
N ALA A 242 -12.89 -16.59 -41.08
CA ALA A 242 -11.58 -16.01 -41.28
C ALA A 242 -10.46 -17.03 -41.00
N LYS A 243 -10.55 -17.80 -39.92
CA LYS A 243 -9.63 -18.86 -39.56
C LYS A 243 -9.53 -19.92 -40.68
N ASN A 244 -10.67 -20.43 -41.11
CA ASN A 244 -10.74 -21.47 -42.15
C ASN A 244 -10.15 -20.98 -43.48
N MET A 245 -10.35 -19.71 -43.84
CA MET A 245 -9.73 -19.14 -45.07
C MET A 245 -8.21 -19.03 -44.91
N ILE A 246 -7.70 -18.61 -43.77
CA ILE A 246 -6.27 -18.52 -43.48
C ILE A 246 -5.63 -19.91 -43.53
N GLU A 247 -6.25 -20.91 -42.93
CA GLU A 247 -5.78 -22.31 -42.97
C GLU A 247 -5.79 -22.90 -44.39
N LYS A 248 -6.85 -22.64 -45.17
CA LYS A 248 -7.00 -23.11 -46.53
C LYS A 248 -5.86 -22.62 -47.47
N TYR A 249 -5.54 -21.32 -47.35
CA TYR A 249 -4.53 -20.72 -48.22
C TYR A 249 -3.10 -20.84 -47.69
N GLY A 250 -2.92 -20.89 -46.36
CA GLY A 250 -1.66 -21.15 -45.67
C GLY A 250 -0.55 -20.11 -45.90
N LYS A 251 -0.89 -18.92 -46.43
CA LYS A 251 0.06 -17.85 -46.70
C LYS A 251 -0.54 -16.46 -46.54
N LEU A 252 0.32 -15.50 -46.17
CA LEU A 252 0.03 -14.07 -46.10
C LEU A 252 0.74 -13.36 -47.26
N THR A 253 0.05 -12.59 -48.06
CA THR A 253 0.66 -11.72 -49.08
C THR A 253 0.84 -10.32 -48.50
N ILE A 254 2.07 -9.82 -48.42
CA ILE A 254 2.40 -8.51 -47.83
C ILE A 254 1.96 -7.39 -48.78
N ASN A 255 0.98 -6.60 -48.39
CA ASN A 255 0.40 -5.52 -49.18
C ASN A 255 0.96 -4.14 -48.87
N SER A 256 1.42 -3.93 -47.64
CA SER A 256 2.01 -2.66 -47.22
C SER A 256 3.11 -2.90 -46.21
N VAL A 257 4.15 -2.10 -46.29
CA VAL A 257 5.29 -2.08 -45.36
C VAL A 257 5.58 -0.61 -45.01
N ASN A 258 5.26 -0.21 -43.81
CA ASN A 258 5.58 1.14 -43.31
C ASN A 258 6.83 1.06 -42.43
N GLU A 259 7.86 1.78 -42.82
CA GLU A 259 9.12 1.82 -42.11
C GLU A 259 9.10 2.93 -41.05
N GLY A 260 9.65 2.63 -39.89
CA GLY A 260 9.77 3.60 -38.82
C GLY A 260 10.97 3.34 -37.91
N LYS A 261 11.35 4.36 -37.13
CA LYS A 261 12.31 4.23 -36.03
C LYS A 261 11.65 4.68 -34.75
N THR A 262 11.96 4.00 -33.66
CA THR A 262 11.49 4.35 -32.33
C THR A 262 12.68 4.57 -31.42
N ASN A 263 12.77 5.78 -30.87
CA ASN A 263 13.76 6.12 -29.87
C ASN A 263 13.15 5.94 -28.48
N ARG A 264 13.80 5.14 -27.64
CA ARG A 264 13.42 4.94 -26.24
C ARG A 264 14.39 5.71 -25.36
N LYS A 265 13.92 6.79 -24.79
CA LYS A 265 14.72 7.62 -23.89
C LYS A 265 15.06 6.90 -22.58
N PRO A 266 16.22 7.17 -21.98
CA PRO A 266 16.54 6.71 -20.63
C PRO A 266 15.57 7.32 -19.61
N LYS A 267 15.33 6.57 -18.55
CA LYS A 267 14.53 7.08 -17.43
C LYS A 267 15.41 7.93 -16.51
N PRO A 268 14.86 8.97 -15.85
CA PRO A 268 15.61 9.78 -14.89
C PRO A 268 16.15 8.95 -13.72
N PRO A 269 17.13 9.46 -12.97
CA PRO A 269 17.57 8.88 -11.70
C PRO A 269 16.41 8.66 -10.74
N PHE A 270 16.59 7.83 -9.73
CA PHE A 270 15.50 7.46 -8.83
C PHE A 270 15.05 8.61 -7.92
N THR A 271 13.74 8.77 -7.84
CA THR A 271 13.05 9.35 -6.69
C THR A 271 12.64 8.23 -5.72
N THR A 272 12.16 8.56 -4.52
CA THR A 272 11.62 7.58 -3.56
C THR A 272 10.57 6.67 -4.22
N GLU A 273 9.57 7.27 -4.88
CA GLU A 273 8.48 6.53 -5.54
C GLU A 273 9.03 5.60 -6.63
N THR A 274 9.84 6.11 -7.55
CA THR A 274 10.34 5.32 -8.68
C THR A 274 11.28 4.20 -8.26
N MET A 275 12.05 4.38 -7.18
CA MET A 275 12.86 3.33 -6.57
C MET A 275 11.98 2.23 -5.98
N LEU A 276 11.04 2.59 -5.10
CA LEU A 276 10.14 1.63 -4.45
C LEU A 276 9.37 0.80 -5.49
N ARG A 277 8.83 1.46 -6.52
CA ARG A 277 8.09 0.81 -7.61
C ARG A 277 8.97 -0.12 -8.44
N THR A 278 10.15 0.32 -8.83
CA THR A 278 11.06 -0.48 -9.66
C THR A 278 11.51 -1.74 -8.93
N VAL A 279 11.87 -1.62 -7.66
CA VAL A 279 12.32 -2.75 -6.84
C VAL A 279 11.17 -3.72 -6.55
N ASN A 280 9.98 -3.21 -6.21
CA ASN A 280 8.80 -4.05 -6.04
C ASN A 280 8.46 -4.84 -7.32
N SER A 281 8.46 -4.17 -8.48
CA SER A 281 8.13 -4.79 -9.77
C SER A 281 9.19 -5.80 -10.25
N ARG A 282 10.49 -5.50 -10.08
CA ARG A 282 11.58 -6.33 -10.61
C ARG A 282 12.02 -7.44 -9.67
N MET A 283 12.01 -7.17 -8.37
CA MET A 283 12.59 -8.06 -7.36
C MET A 283 11.51 -8.69 -6.45
N GLY A 284 10.25 -8.28 -6.58
CA GLY A 284 9.15 -8.75 -5.73
C GLY A 284 9.27 -8.32 -4.26
N TRP A 285 10.13 -7.34 -3.94
CA TRP A 285 10.30 -6.89 -2.57
C TRP A 285 9.13 -6.03 -2.12
N SER A 286 8.73 -6.19 -0.86
CA SER A 286 7.78 -5.25 -0.25
C SER A 286 8.40 -3.86 -0.13
N ILE A 287 7.56 -2.84 -0.11
CA ILE A 287 7.99 -1.45 0.06
C ILE A 287 8.75 -1.25 1.37
N SER A 288 8.27 -1.86 2.46
CA SER A 288 8.97 -1.85 3.77
C SER A 288 10.37 -2.43 3.71
N ARG A 289 10.56 -3.58 3.01
CA ARG A 289 11.89 -4.18 2.83
C ARG A 289 12.80 -3.26 2.04
N THR A 290 12.32 -2.73 0.92
CA THR A 290 13.08 -1.81 0.07
C THR A 290 13.51 -0.56 0.86
N ASN A 291 12.58 0.07 1.58
CA ASN A 291 12.87 1.26 2.38
C ASN A 291 13.91 0.99 3.48
N ARG A 292 13.79 -0.15 4.18
CA ARG A 292 14.75 -0.54 5.22
C ARG A 292 16.16 -0.71 4.66
N VAL A 293 16.30 -1.40 3.52
CA VAL A 293 17.59 -1.63 2.86
C VAL A 293 18.18 -0.33 2.32
N ALA A 294 17.36 0.52 1.71
CA ALA A 294 17.76 1.83 1.22
C ALA A 294 18.23 2.74 2.38
N THR A 295 17.51 2.71 3.52
CA THR A 295 17.93 3.43 4.73
C THR A 295 19.28 2.96 5.22
N SER A 296 19.56 1.65 5.22
CA SER A 296 20.86 1.10 5.59
C SER A 296 21.99 1.58 4.67
N LEU A 297 21.77 1.53 3.35
CA LEU A 297 22.73 2.03 2.35
C LEU A 297 23.02 3.52 2.52
N TYR A 298 22.01 4.34 2.77
CA TYR A 298 22.17 5.77 3.03
C TYR A 298 22.96 6.01 4.31
N GLN A 299 22.57 5.37 5.41
CA GLN A 299 23.25 5.53 6.71
C GLN A 299 24.70 5.08 6.69
N SER A 300 25.04 4.12 5.83
CA SER A 300 26.41 3.66 5.59
C SER A 300 27.19 4.54 4.60
N GLY A 301 26.54 5.53 4.00
CA GLY A 301 27.16 6.49 3.08
C GLY A 301 27.35 5.98 1.65
N HIS A 302 26.64 4.93 1.23
CA HIS A 302 26.76 4.35 -0.11
C HIS A 302 25.86 4.99 -1.15
N ILE A 303 24.74 5.57 -0.71
CA ILE A 303 23.80 6.29 -1.57
C ILE A 303 23.43 7.64 -0.96
N THR A 304 22.85 8.53 -1.78
CA THR A 304 22.28 9.81 -1.35
C THR A 304 21.02 9.60 -0.53
N TYR A 305 20.49 10.69 0.04
CA TYR A 305 19.26 10.70 0.83
C TYR A 305 18.09 10.09 0.06
N ILE A 306 17.30 9.26 0.76
CA ILE A 306 16.30 8.40 0.12
C ILE A 306 14.89 8.98 0.05
N ARG A 307 14.60 10.05 0.80
CA ARG A 307 13.30 10.74 0.78
C ARG A 307 13.36 11.95 -0.11
N THR A 308 13.22 11.74 -1.41
CA THR A 308 13.30 12.78 -2.43
C THR A 308 12.32 12.50 -3.57
N ASP A 309 11.77 13.54 -4.12
CA ASP A 309 11.02 13.55 -5.39
C ASP A 309 11.82 14.21 -6.52
N SER A 310 13.00 14.74 -6.20
CA SER A 310 13.94 15.33 -7.16
C SER A 310 14.63 14.27 -8.01
N THR A 311 14.81 14.57 -9.29
CA THR A 311 15.62 13.80 -10.24
C THR A 311 16.96 14.46 -10.56
N ARG A 312 17.26 15.60 -9.91
CA ARG A 312 18.52 16.34 -10.10
C ARG A 312 19.71 15.57 -9.52
N THR A 313 20.86 15.77 -10.09
CA THR A 313 22.11 15.16 -9.65
C THR A 313 23.27 16.13 -9.74
N SER A 314 24.24 16.02 -8.84
CA SER A 314 25.42 16.88 -8.86
C SER A 314 26.26 16.68 -10.14
N GLN A 315 26.88 17.77 -10.60
CA GLN A 315 27.73 17.74 -11.80
C GLN A 315 28.94 16.80 -11.61
N ASP A 316 29.51 16.75 -10.40
CA ASP A 316 30.64 15.87 -10.08
C ASP A 316 30.23 14.39 -10.26
N ALA A 317 29.08 13.99 -9.73
CA ALA A 317 28.58 12.63 -9.87
C ALA A 317 28.32 12.26 -11.34
N ARG A 318 27.72 13.19 -12.12
CA ARG A 318 27.54 12.99 -13.57
C ARG A 318 28.85 12.83 -14.31
N ASN A 319 29.83 13.69 -14.05
CA ASN A 319 31.14 13.61 -14.70
C ASN A 319 31.85 12.28 -14.41
N ARG A 320 31.73 11.79 -13.18
CA ARG A 320 32.36 10.51 -12.77
C ARG A 320 31.68 9.32 -13.48
N ILE A 321 30.35 9.23 -13.46
CA ILE A 321 29.66 8.11 -14.11
C ILE A 321 29.82 8.13 -15.63
N ARG A 322 29.85 9.31 -16.28
CA ARG A 322 30.05 9.44 -17.73
C ARG A 322 31.39 8.89 -18.18
N LYS A 323 32.46 9.09 -17.43
CA LYS A 323 33.78 8.47 -17.68
C LYS A 323 33.73 6.94 -17.61
N ILE A 324 32.92 6.40 -16.70
CA ILE A 324 32.74 4.93 -16.61
C ILE A 324 31.94 4.40 -17.80
N ILE A 325 30.87 5.10 -18.20
CA ILE A 325 30.06 4.73 -19.35
C ILE A 325 30.93 4.71 -20.62
N GLU A 326 31.68 5.76 -20.88
CA GLU A 326 32.56 5.84 -22.05
C GLU A 326 33.58 4.69 -22.07
N LYS A 327 34.21 4.40 -20.93
CA LYS A 327 35.20 3.32 -20.79
C LYS A 327 34.59 1.93 -20.99
N GLN A 328 33.38 1.67 -20.49
CA GLN A 328 32.78 0.32 -20.47
C GLN A 328 31.92 0.03 -21.70
N TYR A 329 31.25 1.02 -22.24
CA TYR A 329 30.24 0.85 -23.30
C TYR A 329 30.59 1.59 -24.60
N GLY A 330 31.54 2.51 -24.58
CA GLY A 330 31.91 3.34 -25.72
C GLY A 330 31.27 4.74 -25.70
N ALA A 331 31.83 5.66 -26.45
CA ALA A 331 31.40 7.05 -26.52
C ALA A 331 30.01 7.22 -27.18
N ASP A 332 29.62 6.32 -28.07
CA ASP A 332 28.30 6.27 -28.72
C ASP A 332 27.14 5.95 -27.75
N HIS A 333 27.47 5.41 -26.58
CA HIS A 333 26.50 5.17 -25.49
C HIS A 333 26.32 6.38 -24.58
N LEU A 334 27.12 7.47 -24.74
CA LEU A 334 26.91 8.70 -23.97
C LEU A 334 25.74 9.50 -24.58
N GLY A 335 24.76 9.85 -23.74
CA GLY A 335 23.65 10.71 -24.12
C GLY A 335 23.83 12.14 -23.60
N GLU A 336 22.84 12.99 -23.83
CA GLU A 336 22.76 14.31 -23.20
C GLU A 336 22.65 14.21 -21.69
N GLY A 337 22.11 13.08 -21.21
CA GLY A 337 21.77 12.83 -19.82
C GLY A 337 20.41 13.41 -19.44
N VAL A 338 19.75 12.74 -18.51
CA VAL A 338 18.53 13.30 -17.93
C VAL A 338 18.91 14.20 -16.77
N LEU A 339 18.84 15.51 -16.99
CA LEU A 339 19.26 16.53 -16.03
C LEU A 339 18.22 16.81 -14.93
N GLY A 340 17.04 16.21 -15.02
CA GLY A 340 15.87 16.62 -14.23
C GLY A 340 15.11 17.78 -14.90
N PRO A 341 13.97 18.21 -14.37
CA PRO A 341 13.31 19.38 -14.88
C PRO A 341 14.27 20.56 -14.79
N ASP A 342 14.45 21.25 -15.92
CA ASP A 342 15.18 22.52 -15.94
C ASP A 342 14.52 23.44 -14.92
N VAL A 343 15.28 23.84 -13.93
CA VAL A 343 14.98 25.05 -13.20
C VAL A 343 15.16 26.15 -14.23
N LYS A 344 14.08 26.51 -14.94
CA LYS A 344 14.04 27.72 -15.74
C LYS A 344 14.47 28.82 -14.80
N ASN A 345 15.53 29.49 -15.20
CA ASN A 345 16.14 30.68 -14.62
C ASN A 345 15.16 31.64 -13.89
N ASP A 346 14.58 31.25 -12.79
CA ASP A 346 14.02 32.16 -11.81
C ASP A 346 14.96 32.12 -10.61
N SER A 347 15.97 32.97 -10.78
CA SER A 347 16.81 33.48 -9.74
C SER A 347 15.98 34.04 -8.60
N LYS A 348 15.81 33.25 -7.57
CA LYS A 348 15.75 33.62 -6.16
C LYS A 348 15.26 32.37 -5.37
N ASN A 349 16.14 31.86 -4.54
CA ASN A 349 15.84 30.84 -3.54
C ASN A 349 15.50 29.44 -4.07
N VAL A 350 16.40 28.82 -4.87
CA VAL A 350 16.40 27.37 -5.01
C VAL A 350 17.13 26.78 -3.82
N GLN A 351 16.47 26.72 -2.70
CA GLN A 351 16.86 25.89 -1.56
C GLN A 351 16.28 24.46 -1.70
N ASP A 352 16.11 24.02 -2.94
CA ASP A 352 15.80 22.63 -3.23
C ASP A 352 17.09 21.81 -3.11
N ALA A 353 17.43 21.57 -1.85
CA ALA A 353 18.64 20.88 -1.43
C ALA A 353 18.65 19.38 -1.79
N HIS A 354 17.54 18.85 -2.34
CA HIS A 354 17.41 17.43 -2.58
C HIS A 354 17.99 17.01 -3.94
N GLU A 355 18.82 15.98 -3.90
CA GLU A 355 19.27 15.24 -5.09
C GLU A 355 18.44 13.95 -5.26
N ALA A 356 18.50 13.38 -6.47
CA ALA A 356 18.00 12.04 -6.76
C ALA A 356 18.74 10.98 -5.94
N ILE A 357 18.12 9.83 -5.77
CA ILE A 357 18.75 8.65 -5.17
C ILE A 357 19.78 8.09 -6.15
N ARG A 358 21.06 8.19 -5.80
CA ARG A 358 22.19 7.75 -6.58
C ARG A 358 23.33 7.22 -5.70
N PRO A 359 24.28 6.47 -6.26
CA PRO A 359 25.53 6.14 -5.55
C PRO A 359 26.30 7.40 -5.16
N THR A 360 26.89 7.42 -3.98
CA THR A 360 27.84 8.47 -3.55
C THR A 360 29.17 8.36 -4.27
N GLN A 361 29.54 7.13 -4.69
CA GLN A 361 30.71 6.83 -5.50
C GLN A 361 30.27 6.16 -6.82
N PRO A 362 29.89 6.97 -7.83
CA PRO A 362 29.36 6.44 -9.09
C PRO A 362 30.34 5.57 -9.88
N ASP A 363 31.63 5.74 -9.66
CA ASP A 363 32.71 4.94 -10.24
C ASP A 363 32.83 3.53 -9.64
N VAL A 364 32.17 3.26 -8.53
CA VAL A 364 32.16 1.94 -7.86
C VAL A 364 30.86 1.21 -8.18
N ARG A 365 30.91 0.22 -9.08
CA ARG A 365 29.75 -0.55 -9.47
C ARG A 365 29.33 -1.59 -8.43
N THR A 366 30.28 -2.17 -7.71
CA THR A 366 30.05 -3.22 -6.72
C THR A 366 30.86 -2.92 -5.46
N ILE A 367 30.24 -3.16 -4.29
CA ILE A 367 30.87 -2.97 -2.98
C ILE A 367 30.91 -4.32 -2.28
N SER A 368 32.08 -4.75 -1.84
CA SER A 368 32.34 -6.09 -1.30
C SER A 368 31.67 -6.35 0.05
N ASP A 369 31.55 -5.32 0.88
CA ASP A 369 31.14 -5.47 2.30
C ASP A 369 29.61 -5.33 2.51
N LEU A 370 28.83 -5.29 1.43
CA LEU A 370 27.39 -5.20 1.50
C LEU A 370 26.75 -6.57 1.72
N SER A 371 25.69 -6.61 2.51
CA SER A 371 24.79 -7.78 2.56
C SER A 371 24.18 -8.05 1.18
N LYS A 372 23.69 -9.27 0.98
CA LYS A 372 23.06 -9.67 -0.29
C LYS A 372 21.95 -8.71 -0.74
N ASP A 373 21.10 -8.26 0.18
CA ASP A 373 20.00 -7.33 -0.11
C ASP A 373 20.55 -5.94 -0.46
N GLU A 374 21.53 -5.44 0.30
CA GLU A 374 22.13 -4.14 0.03
C GLU A 374 22.87 -4.11 -1.31
N ALA A 375 23.64 -5.16 -1.62
CA ALA A 375 24.32 -5.28 -2.91
C ALA A 375 23.31 -5.31 -4.09
N ALA A 376 22.20 -6.03 -3.95
CA ALA A 376 21.18 -6.11 -4.96
C ALA A 376 20.50 -4.74 -5.19
N LEU A 377 20.12 -4.03 -4.13
CA LEU A 377 19.50 -2.70 -4.24
C LEU A 377 20.50 -1.66 -4.76
N TYR A 378 21.73 -1.68 -4.27
CA TYR A 378 22.81 -0.81 -4.75
C TYR A 378 23.02 -0.97 -6.25
N GLY A 379 23.09 -2.21 -6.74
CA GLY A 379 23.22 -2.52 -8.18
C GLY A 379 22.09 -1.93 -9.02
N VAL A 380 20.85 -1.98 -8.53
CA VAL A 380 19.68 -1.37 -9.20
C VAL A 380 19.78 0.16 -9.22
N ILE A 381 20.21 0.78 -8.11
CA ILE A 381 20.39 2.24 -8.01
C ILE A 381 21.53 2.69 -8.92
N TRP A 382 22.66 1.98 -8.90
CA TRP A 382 23.78 2.28 -9.78
C TRP A 382 23.41 2.18 -11.25
N ALA A 383 22.76 1.08 -11.65
CA ALA A 383 22.33 0.86 -13.02
C ALA A 383 21.34 1.93 -13.52
N ARG A 384 20.43 2.38 -12.65
CA ARG A 384 19.51 3.46 -12.96
C ARG A 384 20.21 4.78 -13.16
N PHE A 385 21.18 5.12 -12.30
CA PHE A 385 21.94 6.36 -12.42
C PHE A 385 22.82 6.35 -13.67
N ALA A 386 23.53 5.25 -13.93
CA ALA A 386 24.33 5.08 -15.14
C ALA A 386 23.45 5.22 -16.40
N SER A 387 22.36 4.45 -16.49
CA SER A 387 21.47 4.48 -17.64
C SER A 387 20.88 5.87 -17.91
N SER A 388 20.65 6.70 -16.88
CA SER A 388 20.13 8.06 -17.03
C SER A 388 21.07 9.02 -17.75
N GLN A 389 22.35 8.69 -17.87
CA GLN A 389 23.39 9.49 -18.53
C GLN A 389 23.78 8.92 -19.92
N MET A 390 23.07 7.89 -20.38
CA MET A 390 23.35 7.20 -21.64
C MET A 390 22.43 7.68 -22.77
N SER A 391 22.80 7.33 -23.98
CA SER A 391 22.05 7.62 -25.21
C SER A 391 20.74 6.83 -25.28
N ASP A 392 19.84 7.27 -26.15
CA ASP A 392 18.59 6.56 -26.44
C ASP A 392 18.87 5.14 -26.96
N SER A 393 18.02 4.20 -26.60
CA SER A 393 17.93 2.92 -27.28
C SER A 393 17.11 3.09 -28.56
N ILE A 394 17.68 2.68 -29.70
CA ILE A 394 17.05 2.87 -31.00
C ILE A 394 16.60 1.53 -31.55
N ARG A 395 15.34 1.49 -31.99
CA ARG A 395 14.73 0.34 -32.64
C ARG A 395 14.23 0.70 -34.02
N GLU A 396 14.48 -0.16 -34.97
CA GLU A 396 13.74 -0.15 -36.23
C GLU A 396 12.40 -0.84 -36.05
N ARG A 397 11.42 -0.37 -36.81
CA ARG A 397 10.05 -0.89 -36.82
C ARG A 397 9.56 -1.00 -38.24
N ARG A 398 8.84 -2.09 -38.53
CA ARG A 398 8.07 -2.28 -39.74
C ARG A 398 6.64 -2.62 -39.34
N ASP A 399 5.71 -1.78 -39.79
CA ASP A 399 4.28 -2.07 -39.69
C ASP A 399 3.84 -2.66 -41.01
N LEU A 400 3.26 -3.84 -40.92
CA LEU A 400 2.89 -4.68 -42.07
C LEU A 400 1.38 -4.77 -42.17
N VAL A 401 0.88 -4.63 -43.37
CA VAL A 401 -0.48 -5.03 -43.72
C VAL A 401 -0.38 -6.17 -44.75
N ALA A 402 -1.08 -7.23 -44.45
CA ALA A 402 -1.13 -8.42 -45.28
C ALA A 402 -2.56 -8.79 -45.63
N LYS A 403 -2.72 -9.58 -46.71
CA LYS A 403 -3.99 -10.17 -47.14
C LYS A 403 -3.86 -11.66 -47.31
N VAL A 404 -4.97 -12.36 -47.16
CA VAL A 404 -5.16 -13.76 -47.53
C VAL A 404 -6.18 -13.81 -48.65
N GLU A 405 -5.94 -14.62 -49.66
CA GLU A 405 -6.85 -14.81 -50.81
C GLU A 405 -8.23 -15.24 -50.30
N GLY A 406 -9.30 -14.61 -50.80
CA GLY A 406 -10.67 -14.90 -50.41
C GLY A 406 -11.11 -14.37 -49.05
N LEU A 407 -10.24 -13.77 -48.27
CA LEU A 407 -10.58 -13.09 -47.03
C LEU A 407 -10.68 -11.58 -47.25
N ASP A 408 -11.87 -11.04 -47.05
CA ASP A 408 -12.16 -9.60 -47.15
C ASP A 408 -11.86 -8.83 -45.86
N LYS A 409 -10.79 -9.21 -45.18
CA LYS A 409 -10.31 -8.55 -43.97
C LYS A 409 -8.81 -8.34 -44.05
N GLU A 410 -8.36 -7.19 -43.59
CA GLU A 410 -6.94 -6.90 -43.48
C GLU A 410 -6.31 -7.62 -42.30
N ILE A 411 -5.06 -7.99 -42.48
CA ILE A 411 -4.25 -8.63 -41.45
C ILE A 411 -3.06 -7.72 -41.19
N TYR A 412 -2.86 -7.31 -39.96
CA TYR A 412 -1.80 -6.39 -39.60
C TYR A 412 -0.84 -7.00 -38.59
N GLY A 413 0.42 -6.64 -38.69
CA GLY A 413 1.47 -7.08 -37.78
C GLY A 413 2.57 -6.05 -37.65
N THR A 414 3.36 -6.15 -36.60
CA THR A 414 4.51 -5.27 -36.37
C THR A 414 5.74 -6.11 -36.09
N SER A 415 6.84 -5.79 -36.76
CA SER A 415 8.18 -6.28 -36.46
C SER A 415 9.05 -5.13 -35.95
N SER A 416 9.78 -5.36 -34.87
CA SER A 416 10.67 -4.35 -34.31
C SER A 416 11.92 -4.99 -33.73
N TRP A 417 13.09 -4.42 -34.06
CA TRP A 417 14.38 -4.90 -33.56
C TRP A 417 15.27 -3.73 -33.14
N ARG A 418 16.16 -3.99 -32.20
CA ARG A 418 17.06 -2.96 -31.64
C ARG A 418 18.29 -2.84 -32.55
N ILE A 419 18.59 -1.64 -33.00
CA ILE A 419 19.80 -1.32 -33.81
C ILE A 419 20.88 -0.63 -32.98
N HIS A 420 20.51 0.06 -31.89
CA HIS A 420 21.42 0.63 -30.92
C HIS A 420 20.92 0.38 -29.50
N ALA A 421 21.78 -0.15 -28.64
CA ALA A 421 21.40 -0.51 -27.28
C ALA A 421 21.18 0.73 -26.38
N GLY A 422 22.00 1.76 -26.56
CA GLY A 422 21.94 2.95 -25.72
C GLY A 422 21.95 2.60 -24.24
N TRP A 423 21.04 3.19 -23.47
CA TRP A 423 20.91 2.98 -22.03
C TRP A 423 20.52 1.53 -21.63
N GLU A 424 19.93 0.77 -22.56
CA GLU A 424 19.57 -0.62 -22.28
C GLU A 424 20.83 -1.50 -22.09
N ALA A 425 21.99 -1.07 -22.55
CA ALA A 425 23.26 -1.79 -22.42
C ALA A 425 23.65 -2.05 -20.96
N VAL A 426 23.27 -1.18 -20.03
CA VAL A 426 23.56 -1.36 -18.59
C VAL A 426 22.80 -2.55 -17.99
N PHE A 427 21.61 -2.84 -18.51
CA PHE A 427 20.73 -3.91 -18.03
C PHE A 427 20.86 -5.18 -18.88
N SER A 428 21.54 -5.09 -20.00
CA SER A 428 21.71 -6.21 -20.87
C SER A 428 22.84 -7.11 -20.33
N ASP A 429 22.48 -8.00 -19.43
CA ASP A 429 23.06 -9.33 -19.46
C ASP A 429 22.61 -10.02 -20.78
N GLY A 430 22.61 -9.24 -21.84
CA GLY A 430 22.62 -9.59 -23.26
C GLY A 430 21.35 -10.07 -23.91
N GLU A 431 20.37 -10.57 -23.20
CA GLU A 431 19.27 -11.32 -23.79
C GLU A 431 17.86 -10.72 -23.58
N ASN A 432 17.72 -9.44 -23.78
CA ASN A 432 16.41 -9.00 -24.24
C ASN A 432 16.22 -9.51 -25.65
N VAL A 433 15.37 -10.51 -25.79
CA VAL A 433 15.02 -11.14 -27.06
C VAL A 433 14.72 -10.05 -28.09
N GLN A 434 15.72 -9.74 -28.89
CA GLN A 434 15.51 -8.92 -30.07
C GLN A 434 14.87 -9.81 -31.09
N LEU A 435 13.64 -9.50 -31.44
CA LEU A 435 13.11 -10.03 -32.68
C LEU A 435 14.05 -9.57 -33.78
N LYS A 436 14.82 -10.51 -34.33
CA LYS A 436 15.62 -10.23 -35.51
C LYS A 436 14.67 -9.94 -36.67
N PRO A 437 15.07 -9.10 -37.65
CA PRO A 437 14.27 -8.96 -38.85
C PRO A 437 14.03 -10.33 -39.46
N PRO A 438 12.84 -10.60 -40.06
CA PRO A 438 12.56 -11.87 -40.72
C PRO A 438 13.62 -12.17 -41.79
N ALA A 439 14.05 -13.42 -41.86
CA ALA A 439 15.07 -13.86 -42.85
C ALA A 439 14.62 -13.64 -44.31
N VAL A 440 13.30 -13.69 -44.54
CA VAL A 440 12.69 -13.42 -45.86
C VAL A 440 12.66 -11.94 -46.25
N GLY A 441 12.99 -11.04 -45.30
CA GLY A 441 12.92 -9.60 -45.52
C GLY A 441 11.49 -9.05 -45.60
N PHE A 442 11.37 -7.74 -45.81
CA PHE A 442 10.08 -7.02 -45.85
C PHE A 442 9.72 -6.58 -47.27
N LYS A 443 9.69 -7.53 -48.19
CA LYS A 443 9.42 -7.22 -49.61
C LYS A 443 7.92 -7.13 -49.87
N LEU A 444 7.47 -6.03 -50.43
CA LEU A 444 6.11 -5.81 -50.88
C LEU A 444 5.73 -6.87 -51.94
N GLY A 445 4.51 -7.43 -51.84
CA GLY A 445 4.02 -8.48 -52.73
C GLY A 445 4.60 -9.87 -52.44
N SER A 446 5.42 -10.02 -51.39
CA SER A 446 5.94 -11.33 -51.01
C SER A 446 4.90 -12.18 -50.27
N ASP A 447 4.91 -13.49 -50.56
CA ASP A 447 4.10 -14.48 -49.88
C ASP A 447 4.84 -15.05 -48.66
N TRP A 448 4.26 -14.89 -47.49
CA TRP A 448 4.78 -15.43 -46.23
C TRP A 448 4.00 -16.66 -45.83
N LYS A 449 4.65 -17.81 -45.79
CA LYS A 449 4.03 -19.08 -45.40
C LYS A 449 3.63 -19.07 -43.92
N ILE A 450 2.43 -19.56 -43.65
CA ILE A 450 1.94 -19.82 -42.31
C ILE A 450 2.26 -21.24 -41.93
N ASN A 451 2.89 -21.46 -40.81
CA ASN A 451 3.06 -22.80 -40.26
C ASN A 451 1.74 -23.24 -39.60
N LEU A 452 0.96 -24.03 -40.32
CA LEU A 452 -0.36 -24.51 -39.85
C LEU A 452 -0.28 -25.61 -38.76
N LYS A 453 0.94 -25.96 -38.33
CA LYS A 453 1.15 -26.83 -37.18
C LYS A 453 1.06 -25.98 -35.90
N GLU A 454 0.66 -26.60 -34.78
CA GLU A 454 0.66 -25.96 -33.47
C GLU A 454 -0.36 -24.83 -33.29
N ASN A 455 -1.64 -25.04 -33.70
CA ASN A 455 -2.72 -24.06 -33.48
C ASN A 455 -2.40 -22.67 -34.09
N ASN A 456 -1.92 -22.63 -35.29
CA ASN A 456 -1.64 -21.39 -36.02
C ASN A 456 -2.38 -21.39 -37.38
N PRO A 457 -3.40 -20.56 -37.59
CA PRO A 457 -3.85 -19.41 -36.76
C PRO A 457 -4.50 -19.82 -35.43
N GLU A 458 -4.16 -19.11 -34.39
CA GLU A 458 -4.75 -19.29 -33.06
C GLU A 458 -6.05 -18.47 -32.93
N MET A 459 -7.17 -19.14 -32.72
CA MET A 459 -8.42 -18.47 -32.39
C MET A 459 -8.51 -18.30 -30.89
N ILE A 460 -8.53 -17.06 -30.45
CA ILE A 460 -8.64 -16.67 -29.04
C ILE A 460 -10.11 -16.33 -28.77
N THR A 461 -10.76 -17.11 -27.91
CA THR A 461 -12.06 -16.79 -27.34
C THR A 461 -11.85 -16.43 -25.88
N ASP A 462 -12.06 -15.20 -25.50
CA ASP A 462 -11.85 -14.66 -24.15
C ASP A 462 -12.91 -13.58 -23.87
N GLU A 463 -12.87 -13.04 -22.70
CA GLU A 463 -13.73 -11.94 -22.26
C GLU A 463 -12.92 -10.83 -21.59
N THR A 464 -13.49 -9.63 -21.51
CA THR A 464 -12.84 -8.54 -20.79
C THR A 464 -12.66 -8.89 -19.31
N LYS A 465 -11.54 -8.51 -18.77
CA LYS A 465 -11.19 -8.73 -17.37
C LYS A 465 -11.38 -7.43 -16.57
N PRO A 466 -11.85 -7.53 -15.33
CA PRO A 466 -11.97 -6.34 -14.48
C PRO A 466 -10.61 -5.65 -14.30
N PRO A 467 -10.59 -4.33 -14.04
CA PRO A 467 -9.35 -3.59 -13.85
C PRO A 467 -8.51 -4.24 -12.75
N ARG A 468 -7.18 -4.20 -12.90
CA ARG A 468 -6.28 -4.84 -11.93
C ARG A 468 -6.36 -4.14 -10.59
N ARG A 469 -6.34 -4.93 -9.51
CA ARG A 469 -6.19 -4.41 -8.15
C ARG A 469 -4.89 -3.66 -8.00
N PHE A 470 -4.87 -2.68 -7.12
CA PHE A 470 -3.62 -2.00 -6.79
C PHE A 470 -2.65 -2.93 -6.05
N THR A 471 -1.38 -2.80 -6.39
CA THR A 471 -0.25 -3.31 -5.62
C THR A 471 0.31 -2.21 -4.73
N GLU A 472 1.21 -2.54 -3.80
CA GLU A 472 1.91 -1.51 -3.01
C GLU A 472 2.60 -0.46 -3.90
N SER A 473 3.13 -0.87 -5.05
CA SER A 473 3.80 0.04 -5.97
C SER A 473 2.84 0.90 -6.81
N SER A 474 1.74 0.33 -7.28
CA SER A 474 0.79 1.07 -8.10
C SER A 474 -0.07 2.04 -7.28
N ILE A 475 -0.34 1.75 -6.00
CA ILE A 475 -1.04 2.70 -5.13
C ILE A 475 -0.15 3.92 -4.81
N ILE A 476 1.17 3.76 -4.64
CA ILE A 476 2.09 4.90 -4.49
C ILE A 476 2.09 5.75 -5.76
N GLN A 477 2.07 5.13 -6.94
CA GLN A 477 1.98 5.87 -8.19
C GLN A 477 0.68 6.68 -8.28
N GLU A 478 -0.45 6.11 -7.85
CA GLU A 478 -1.73 6.81 -7.82
C GLU A 478 -1.73 7.95 -6.80
N MET A 479 -1.16 7.72 -5.58
CA MET A 479 -0.98 8.77 -4.58
C MET A 479 -0.16 9.94 -5.14
N LYS A 480 0.94 9.67 -5.84
CA LYS A 480 1.77 10.70 -6.46
C LYS A 480 1.05 11.43 -7.58
N LYS A 481 0.34 10.70 -8.45
CA LYS A 481 -0.44 11.28 -9.56
C LYS A 481 -1.53 12.21 -9.06
N SER A 482 -2.14 11.87 -7.93
CA SER A 482 -3.19 12.65 -7.26
C SER A 482 -2.63 13.65 -6.23
N GLU A 483 -1.31 13.82 -6.17
CA GLU A 483 -0.58 14.75 -5.30
C GLU A 483 -0.89 14.60 -3.81
N ILE A 484 -1.28 13.38 -3.37
CA ILE A 484 -1.54 13.06 -1.97
C ILE A 484 -0.36 12.34 -1.32
N GLY A 485 0.04 12.84 -0.16
CA GLY A 485 1.23 12.35 0.54
C GLY A 485 2.53 12.86 -0.08
N ARG A 486 3.62 12.49 0.54
CA ARG A 486 5.00 12.87 0.16
C ARG A 486 5.93 11.66 0.40
N PRO A 487 7.17 11.68 -0.08
CA PRO A 487 8.13 10.58 0.11
C PRO A 487 8.21 10.03 1.53
N SER A 488 8.05 10.89 2.54
CA SER A 488 8.05 10.51 3.95
C SER A 488 6.79 9.75 4.41
N THR A 489 5.66 9.87 3.69
CA THR A 489 4.36 9.34 4.13
C THR A 489 3.83 8.16 3.33
N TYR A 490 4.35 7.88 2.13
CA TYR A 490 3.85 6.79 1.29
C TYR A 490 3.83 5.44 2.02
N LEU A 491 4.99 5.05 2.55
CA LEU A 491 5.13 3.77 3.27
C LEU A 491 4.23 3.71 4.49
N THR A 492 4.32 4.74 5.35
CA THR A 492 3.56 4.77 6.62
C THR A 492 2.06 4.77 6.41
N THR A 493 1.57 5.30 5.29
CA THR A 493 0.15 5.28 4.93
C THR A 493 -0.32 3.86 4.63
N ILE A 494 0.41 3.12 3.78
CA ILE A 494 0.08 1.74 3.43
C ILE A 494 0.17 0.83 4.67
N GLU A 495 1.23 0.95 5.47
CA GLU A 495 1.38 0.19 6.71
C GLU A 495 0.25 0.46 7.70
N LYS A 496 -0.18 1.72 7.86
CA LYS A 496 -1.31 2.07 8.71
C LYS A 496 -2.63 1.48 8.22
N LEU A 497 -2.89 1.47 6.91
CA LEU A 497 -4.09 0.85 6.34
C LEU A 497 -4.14 -0.65 6.66
N GLN A 498 -3.02 -1.35 6.53
CA GLN A 498 -2.91 -2.77 6.87
C GLN A 498 -3.02 -2.99 8.40
N LEU A 499 -2.28 -2.24 9.21
CA LEU A 499 -2.31 -2.33 10.68
C LEU A 499 -3.71 -2.07 11.26
N ARG A 500 -4.50 -1.21 10.62
CA ARG A 500 -5.89 -0.90 11.03
C ARG A 500 -6.91 -1.89 10.47
N ASN A 501 -6.46 -2.89 9.72
CA ASN A 501 -7.33 -3.88 9.10
C ASN A 501 -8.36 -3.27 8.15
N TYR A 502 -7.97 -2.20 7.44
CA TYR A 502 -8.75 -1.61 6.36
C TYR A 502 -8.42 -2.22 5.01
N VAL A 503 -7.20 -2.74 4.89
CA VAL A 503 -6.66 -3.36 3.69
C VAL A 503 -5.91 -4.63 4.09
N GLU A 504 -6.12 -5.69 3.32
CA GLU A 504 -5.37 -6.93 3.39
C GLU A 504 -4.53 -7.11 2.13
N LYS A 505 -3.45 -7.88 2.24
CA LYS A 505 -2.56 -8.19 1.12
C LYS A 505 -2.73 -9.65 0.73
N GLU A 506 -3.14 -9.88 -0.53
CA GLU A 506 -3.23 -11.20 -1.14
C GLU A 506 -2.26 -11.28 -2.32
N GLY A 507 -1.21 -12.07 -2.19
CA GLY A 507 -0.10 -12.05 -3.13
C GLY A 507 0.55 -10.68 -3.23
N SER A 508 0.48 -10.04 -4.39
CA SER A 508 0.92 -8.65 -4.61
C SER A 508 -0.20 -7.61 -4.50
N SER A 509 -1.46 -8.04 -4.44
CA SER A 509 -2.63 -7.17 -4.49
C SER A 509 -3.03 -6.66 -3.11
N LEU A 510 -3.47 -5.41 -3.05
CA LEU A 510 -4.09 -4.78 -1.89
C LEU A 510 -5.61 -4.84 -2.05
N ILE A 511 -6.28 -5.44 -1.08
CA ILE A 511 -7.74 -5.66 -1.11
C ILE A 511 -8.36 -4.93 0.08
N PRO A 512 -9.35 -4.05 -0.13
CA PRO A 512 -10.06 -3.41 0.97
C PRO A 512 -10.93 -4.44 1.71
N THR A 513 -10.83 -4.43 3.03
CA THR A 513 -11.66 -5.26 3.90
C THR A 513 -13.08 -4.68 4.02
N THR A 514 -14.00 -5.44 4.60
CA THR A 514 -15.35 -4.92 4.94
C THR A 514 -15.28 -3.64 5.78
N LYS A 515 -14.30 -3.55 6.71
CA LYS A 515 -14.09 -2.32 7.51
C LYS A 515 -13.57 -1.17 6.66
N GLY A 516 -12.66 -1.45 5.71
CA GLY A 516 -12.18 -0.44 4.77
C GLY A 516 -13.28 0.08 3.87
N LYS A 517 -14.10 -0.81 3.31
CA LYS A 517 -15.28 -0.44 2.51
C LYS A 517 -16.28 0.40 3.34
N SER A 518 -16.60 -0.04 4.57
CA SER A 518 -17.52 0.71 5.44
C SER A 518 -16.96 2.10 5.79
N LEU A 519 -15.65 2.25 6.02
CA LEU A 519 -15.09 3.58 6.26
C LEU A 519 -15.32 4.51 5.07
N TRP A 520 -15.04 4.04 3.86
CA TRP A 520 -15.15 4.86 2.65
C TRP A 520 -16.59 5.12 2.23
N ILE A 521 -17.43 4.08 2.24
CA ILE A 521 -18.81 4.16 1.72
C ILE A 521 -19.75 4.77 2.76
N ASP A 522 -19.63 4.39 4.05
CA ASP A 522 -20.62 4.75 5.06
C ASP A 522 -20.24 5.99 5.89
N VAL A 523 -18.92 6.26 6.06
CA VAL A 523 -18.44 7.30 6.98
C VAL A 523 -17.91 8.53 6.27
N VAL A 524 -17.12 8.36 5.23
CA VAL A 524 -16.52 9.48 4.48
C VAL A 524 -17.58 10.45 3.91
N PRO A 525 -18.75 9.98 3.42
CA PRO A 525 -19.79 10.88 2.90
C PRO A 525 -20.31 11.93 3.88
N PHE A 526 -20.19 11.70 5.19
CA PHE A 526 -20.54 12.72 6.19
C PHE A 526 -19.63 13.96 6.13
N TYR A 527 -18.43 13.81 5.60
CA TYR A 527 -17.44 14.89 5.41
C TYR A 527 -17.45 15.47 3.99
N GLY A 528 -18.43 15.11 3.16
CA GLY A 528 -18.55 15.50 1.77
C GLY A 528 -17.77 14.59 0.83
N LYS A 529 -18.40 14.03 -0.19
CA LYS A 529 -17.74 13.30 -1.28
C LYS A 529 -17.43 14.21 -2.46
N GLU A 530 -18.39 15.04 -2.77
CA GLU A 530 -18.33 16.13 -3.74
C GLU A 530 -19.21 17.23 -3.21
N ILE A 531 -18.83 18.45 -3.44
CA ILE A 531 -19.59 19.57 -2.96
C ILE A 531 -20.18 20.28 -4.15
N ASP A 532 -21.44 20.62 -3.96
CA ASP A 532 -22.16 21.51 -4.80
C ASP A 532 -21.21 22.59 -5.34
N SER A 533 -20.93 22.53 -6.64
CA SER A 533 -19.96 23.37 -7.34
C SER A 533 -20.21 24.88 -7.17
N ASN A 534 -21.38 25.25 -6.61
CA ASN A 534 -21.77 26.62 -6.33
C ASN A 534 -21.34 27.12 -4.93
N ALA A 535 -20.87 26.28 -4.03
CA ALA A 535 -20.53 26.69 -2.66
C ALA A 535 -19.01 26.71 -2.36
N GLY A 536 -18.15 26.28 -3.27
CA GLY A 536 -16.70 26.41 -3.15
C GLY A 536 -16.06 25.57 -2.04
N SER A 537 -16.78 24.62 -1.43
CA SER A 537 -16.26 23.77 -0.36
C SER A 537 -16.00 22.35 -0.84
N PHE A 538 -14.84 21.80 -0.48
CA PHE A 538 -14.38 20.46 -0.84
C PHE A 538 -14.58 19.50 0.34
N GLY A 539 -14.81 18.23 0.06
CA GLY A 539 -14.86 17.22 1.11
C GLY A 539 -13.48 17.01 1.76
N LEU A 540 -13.46 16.84 3.08
CA LEU A 540 -12.23 16.69 3.89
C LEU A 540 -11.30 15.56 3.41
N PHE A 541 -11.85 14.51 2.83
CA PHE A 541 -11.11 13.32 2.38
C PHE A 541 -11.08 13.16 0.86
N THR A 542 -11.32 14.25 0.12
CA THR A 542 -11.10 14.28 -1.32
C THR A 542 -9.61 14.42 -1.65
N THR A 543 -9.22 13.98 -2.82
CA THR A 543 -7.87 14.18 -3.36
C THR A 543 -7.53 15.65 -3.46
N ASP A 544 -8.44 16.45 -4.01
CA ASP A 544 -8.26 17.90 -4.22
C ASP A 544 -8.02 18.66 -2.91
N PHE A 545 -8.77 18.34 -1.85
CA PHE A 545 -8.53 18.98 -0.55
C PHE A 545 -7.16 18.61 0.00
N THR A 546 -6.79 17.34 -0.11
CA THR A 546 -5.51 16.86 0.40
C THR A 546 -4.33 17.41 -0.41
N SER A 547 -4.44 17.46 -1.74
CA SER A 547 -3.44 18.06 -2.63
C SER A 547 -3.23 19.54 -2.32
N LYS A 548 -4.31 20.33 -2.23
CA LYS A 548 -4.22 21.76 -1.85
C LYS A 548 -3.58 21.98 -0.49
N MET A 549 -3.81 21.08 0.46
CA MET A 549 -3.14 21.17 1.78
C MET A 549 -1.65 20.85 1.69
N GLU A 550 -1.26 19.86 0.89
CA GLU A 550 0.17 19.56 0.66
C GLU A 550 0.87 20.70 -0.09
N GLU A 551 0.21 21.29 -1.10
CA GLU A 551 0.70 22.46 -1.81
C GLU A 551 0.88 23.67 -0.88
N GLY A 552 -0.11 23.93 -0.01
CA GLY A 552 0.02 24.99 0.98
C GLY A 552 1.17 24.76 1.98
N LEU A 553 1.45 23.50 2.33
CA LEU A 553 2.61 23.16 3.16
C LEU A 553 3.94 23.35 2.41
N ASP A 554 3.97 23.09 1.10
CA ASP A 554 5.14 23.35 0.26
C ASP A 554 5.39 24.86 0.14
N GLN A 555 4.34 25.68 -0.04
CA GLN A 555 4.45 27.13 -0.03
C GLN A 555 4.95 27.71 1.30
N VAL A 556 4.60 27.07 2.44
CA VAL A 556 5.17 27.46 3.75
C VAL A 556 6.65 27.12 3.80
N GLU A 557 7.03 25.96 3.28
CA GLU A 557 8.44 25.49 3.23
C GLU A 557 9.30 26.43 2.38
N ASP A 558 8.75 26.93 1.28
CA ASP A 558 9.42 27.87 0.37
C ASP A 558 9.40 29.33 0.89
N GLY A 559 8.80 29.58 2.05
CA GLY A 559 8.69 30.91 2.64
C GLY A 559 7.74 31.86 1.91
N GLU A 560 6.90 31.33 1.01
CA GLU A 560 5.94 32.13 0.24
C GLU A 560 4.73 32.58 1.09
N ILE A 561 4.28 31.72 2.02
CA ILE A 561 3.10 31.96 2.85
C ILE A 561 3.43 31.63 4.31
N PRO A 562 3.04 32.46 5.29
CA PRO A 562 3.20 32.15 6.70
C PRO A 562 2.43 30.88 7.11
N GLY A 563 3.07 29.98 7.85
CA GLY A 563 2.42 28.75 8.33
C GLY A 563 1.15 29.00 9.17
N ALA A 564 1.08 30.14 9.86
CA ALA A 564 -0.09 30.55 10.63
C ALA A 564 -1.33 30.76 9.73
N ASP A 565 -1.18 31.31 8.53
CA ASP A 565 -2.31 31.56 7.61
C ASP A 565 -2.91 30.25 7.10
N ILE A 566 -2.06 29.30 6.71
CA ILE A 566 -2.49 27.95 6.32
C ILE A 566 -3.21 27.26 7.47
N TRP A 567 -2.67 27.35 8.70
CA TRP A 567 -3.28 26.75 9.89
C TRP A 567 -4.67 27.33 10.18
N HIS A 568 -4.81 28.66 10.21
CA HIS A 568 -6.09 29.29 10.53
C HIS A 568 -7.15 29.00 9.47
N LYS A 569 -6.81 29.09 8.21
CA LYS A 569 -7.68 28.70 7.08
C LYS A 569 -8.16 27.27 7.23
N PHE A 570 -7.23 26.33 7.46
CA PHE A 570 -7.56 24.93 7.64
C PHE A 570 -8.49 24.70 8.86
N VAL A 571 -8.24 25.33 10.00
CA VAL A 571 -9.08 25.16 11.20
C VAL A 571 -10.50 25.65 10.96
N GLU A 572 -10.67 26.75 10.23
CA GLU A 572 -11.98 27.30 9.89
C GLU A 572 -12.76 26.32 8.97
N GLU A 573 -12.14 25.90 7.88
CA GLU A 573 -12.72 24.93 6.95
C GLU A 573 -13.04 23.60 7.64
N PHE A 574 -12.10 23.07 8.44
CA PHE A 574 -12.30 21.84 9.19
C PHE A 574 -13.45 21.93 10.20
N ARG A 575 -13.58 23.08 10.89
CA ARG A 575 -14.66 23.29 11.86
C ARG A 575 -16.04 23.24 11.18
N ILE A 576 -16.17 23.88 10.02
CA ILE A 576 -17.42 23.85 9.24
C ILE A 576 -17.74 22.41 8.84
N MET A 577 -16.80 21.71 8.20
CA MET A 577 -17.00 20.33 7.73
C MET A 577 -17.29 19.37 8.87
N HIS A 578 -16.58 19.45 9.97
CA HIS A 578 -16.76 18.56 11.11
C HIS A 578 -18.10 18.79 11.84
N ASN A 579 -18.52 20.03 12.00
CA ASN A 579 -19.82 20.35 12.59
C ASN A 579 -20.95 19.87 11.70
N ASN A 580 -20.86 20.08 10.38
CA ASN A 580 -21.82 19.55 9.42
C ASN A 580 -21.91 18.02 9.50
N ALA A 581 -20.79 17.33 9.56
CA ALA A 581 -20.75 15.88 9.73
C ALA A 581 -21.44 15.43 11.01
N LEU A 582 -21.23 16.14 12.13
CA LEU A 582 -21.87 15.86 13.41
C LEU A 582 -23.41 16.07 13.35
N GLU A 583 -23.86 17.13 12.69
CA GLU A 583 -25.30 17.40 12.51
C GLU A 583 -25.96 16.35 11.59
N LEU A 584 -25.34 16.03 10.46
CA LEU A 584 -25.83 14.98 9.57
C LEU A 584 -25.92 13.63 10.30
N ARG A 585 -24.93 13.33 11.15
CA ARG A 585 -24.93 12.10 11.95
C ARG A 585 -26.08 12.05 12.95
N LYS A 586 -26.40 13.18 13.61
CA LYS A 586 -27.53 13.25 14.53
C LYS A 586 -28.86 12.96 13.81
N LYS A 587 -28.96 13.36 12.54
CA LYS A 587 -30.15 13.12 11.70
C LYS A 587 -30.27 11.67 11.24
N LYS A 588 -29.22 10.85 11.23
CA LYS A 588 -29.27 9.45 10.80
C LYS A 588 -29.35 8.47 11.97
N PRO A 589 -29.99 7.32 11.79
CA PRO A 589 -30.02 6.28 12.81
C PRO A 589 -28.61 5.78 13.15
N THR A 590 -28.37 5.38 14.39
CA THR A 590 -27.12 4.71 14.77
C THR A 590 -27.07 3.31 14.19
N LEU A 591 -25.86 2.76 13.99
CA LEU A 591 -25.70 1.36 13.55
C LEU A 591 -26.40 0.35 14.46
N LYS A 592 -26.43 0.62 15.77
CA LYS A 592 -27.16 -0.23 16.73
C LYS A 592 -28.66 -0.20 16.47
N GLN A 593 -29.22 1.00 16.25
CA GLN A 593 -30.63 1.16 15.88
C GLN A 593 -30.93 0.50 14.55
N MET A 594 -30.10 0.72 13.53
CA MET A 594 -30.29 0.08 12.20
C MET A 594 -30.20 -1.43 12.27
N LYS A 595 -29.23 -1.98 12.99
CA LYS A 595 -29.12 -3.42 13.18
C LYS A 595 -30.32 -4.00 13.91
N TYR A 596 -30.81 -3.30 14.92
CA TYR A 596 -32.02 -3.66 15.65
C TYR A 596 -33.25 -3.62 14.74
N LEU A 597 -33.44 -2.51 14.00
CA LEU A 597 -34.55 -2.33 13.08
C LEU A 597 -34.56 -3.39 11.96
N LYS A 598 -33.44 -3.57 11.26
CA LYS A 598 -33.34 -4.62 10.23
C LYS A 598 -33.63 -6.00 10.82
N GLY A 599 -32.98 -6.32 11.93
CA GLY A 599 -33.21 -7.59 12.62
C GLY A 599 -34.63 -7.81 13.12
N ARG A 600 -35.45 -6.78 13.32
CA ARG A 600 -36.84 -6.86 13.73
C ARG A 600 -37.80 -6.80 12.52
N LEU A 601 -37.63 -5.81 11.66
CA LEU A 601 -38.55 -5.54 10.55
C LEU A 601 -38.45 -6.56 9.40
N ASP A 602 -37.27 -7.13 9.18
CA ASP A 602 -37.07 -8.14 8.14
C ASP A 602 -37.72 -9.50 8.46
N ARG A 603 -38.24 -9.67 9.69
CA ARG A 603 -38.98 -10.85 10.16
C ARG A 603 -40.49 -10.64 10.16
N MET A 604 -40.92 -9.42 9.85
CA MET A 604 -42.34 -9.11 9.78
C MET A 604 -42.88 -9.35 8.41
N GLU A 605 -44.18 -9.63 8.34
CA GLU A 605 -44.89 -9.64 7.08
C GLU A 605 -44.72 -8.30 6.35
N PHE A 606 -44.66 -8.35 5.03
CA PHE A 606 -44.35 -7.19 4.20
C PHE A 606 -45.26 -5.98 4.48
N GLU A 607 -46.52 -6.18 4.65
CA GLU A 607 -47.50 -5.10 4.93
C GLU A 607 -47.22 -4.43 6.28
N LEU A 608 -46.91 -5.21 7.31
CA LEU A 608 -46.62 -4.71 8.64
C LEU A 608 -45.27 -3.97 8.66
N LYS A 609 -44.27 -4.49 7.94
CA LYS A 609 -42.96 -3.82 7.74
C LYS A 609 -43.13 -2.46 7.08
N GLN A 610 -43.93 -2.37 6.00
CA GLN A 610 -44.20 -1.12 5.30
C GLN A 610 -44.97 -0.10 6.15
N LYS A 611 -45.86 -0.56 7.04
CA LYS A 611 -46.56 0.30 8.01
C LYS A 611 -45.55 1.00 8.95
N TYR A 612 -44.55 0.27 9.47
CA TYR A 612 -43.52 0.86 10.32
C TYR A 612 -42.57 1.77 9.54
N LEU A 613 -42.14 1.37 8.37
CA LEU A 613 -41.25 2.15 7.51
C LEU A 613 -41.93 3.36 6.86
N LYS A 614 -43.27 3.41 6.85
CA LYS A 614 -44.06 4.48 6.24
C LYS A 614 -43.66 4.73 4.78
N GLY A 615 -43.36 3.66 4.04
CA GLY A 615 -42.93 3.71 2.64
C GLY A 615 -41.49 4.15 2.42
N LYS A 616 -40.71 4.40 3.47
CA LYS A 616 -39.29 4.74 3.38
C LYS A 616 -38.44 3.48 3.25
N SER A 617 -37.36 3.58 2.52
CA SER A 617 -36.26 2.59 2.59
C SER A 617 -35.45 2.75 3.88
N TYR A 618 -34.67 1.74 4.24
CA TYR A 618 -33.79 1.82 5.42
C TYR A 618 -32.79 2.99 5.36
N ASP A 619 -32.35 3.36 4.17
CA ASP A 619 -31.36 4.42 3.96
C ASP A 619 -31.96 5.83 4.07
N GLU A 620 -33.27 5.94 3.94
CA GLU A 620 -34.03 7.19 4.09
C GLU A 620 -34.48 7.46 5.52
N LEU A 621 -34.30 6.50 6.45
CA LEU A 621 -34.69 6.67 7.83
C LEU A 621 -33.86 7.74 8.53
N THR A 622 -34.52 8.62 9.25
CA THR A 622 -33.86 9.55 10.20
C THR A 622 -33.65 8.89 11.57
N GLY A 623 -32.82 9.50 12.40
CA GLY A 623 -32.63 9.06 13.80
C GLY A 623 -33.92 9.14 14.61
N ASP A 624 -34.82 10.07 14.28
CA ASP A 624 -36.15 10.22 14.91
C ASP A 624 -37.13 9.17 14.41
N ASP A 625 -37.15 8.87 13.10
CA ASP A 625 -37.90 7.74 12.54
C ASP A 625 -37.50 6.44 13.24
N ALA A 626 -36.17 6.18 13.33
CA ALA A 626 -35.64 4.98 13.97
C ALA A 626 -36.06 4.87 15.43
N ARG A 627 -36.07 5.97 16.17
CA ARG A 627 -36.49 6.02 17.57
C ARG A 627 -37.97 5.70 17.70
N SER A 628 -38.79 6.37 16.90
CA SER A 628 -40.26 6.16 16.86
C SER A 628 -40.61 4.72 16.49
N ILE A 629 -39.93 4.13 15.49
CA ILE A 629 -40.14 2.74 15.08
C ILE A 629 -39.72 1.78 16.22
N ILE A 630 -38.59 2.02 16.85
CA ILE A 630 -38.13 1.16 17.99
C ILE A 630 -39.09 1.21 19.16
N GLU A 631 -39.63 2.38 19.49
CA GLU A 631 -40.64 2.54 20.54
C GLU A 631 -41.90 1.73 20.19
N GLY A 632 -42.40 1.85 18.96
CA GLY A 632 -43.56 1.09 18.50
C GLY A 632 -43.35 -0.44 18.43
N LEU A 633 -42.11 -0.87 18.14
CA LEU A 633 -41.76 -2.28 18.09
C LEU A 633 -41.61 -2.94 19.49
N ASN A 634 -41.46 -2.17 20.55
CA ASN A 634 -41.35 -2.71 21.90
C ASN A 634 -42.70 -3.24 22.43
N ASP A 635 -43.82 -2.78 21.87
CA ASP A 635 -45.15 -3.17 22.29
C ASP A 635 -45.69 -4.42 21.53
N GLU A 636 -44.96 -4.91 20.50
CA GLU A 636 -45.37 -6.06 19.70
C GLU A 636 -44.74 -7.39 20.18
N LYS A 637 -45.60 -8.41 20.34
CA LYS A 637 -45.13 -9.80 20.58
C LYS A 637 -44.51 -10.35 19.31
N MET A 638 -43.22 -10.59 19.35
CA MET A 638 -42.45 -11.17 18.26
C MET A 638 -42.26 -12.68 18.44
N GLY A 639 -42.24 -13.41 17.35
CA GLY A 639 -41.76 -14.79 17.32
C GLY A 639 -40.26 -14.94 17.74
N PRO A 640 -39.84 -16.15 17.97
CA PRO A 640 -38.46 -16.44 18.41
C PRO A 640 -37.43 -15.89 17.40
N MET A 641 -36.29 -15.46 17.91
CA MET A 641 -35.18 -14.93 17.04
C MET A 641 -34.62 -16.03 16.14
N PRO A 642 -34.37 -15.81 14.83
CA PRO A 642 -33.65 -16.78 14.03
C PRO A 642 -32.21 -16.93 14.51
N ALA A 643 -31.59 -18.05 14.20
CA ALA A 643 -30.20 -18.32 14.50
C ALA A 643 -29.29 -17.25 13.86
N SER A 644 -28.26 -16.84 14.58
CA SER A 644 -27.27 -15.90 14.04
C SER A 644 -26.35 -16.61 13.03
N ASP A 645 -25.80 -15.85 12.07
CA ASP A 645 -24.80 -16.36 11.10
C ASP A 645 -23.64 -17.11 11.77
N LYS A 646 -23.27 -16.70 12.99
CA LYS A 646 -22.22 -17.39 13.76
C LYS A 646 -22.66 -18.76 14.26
N GLN A 647 -23.91 -18.88 14.70
CA GLN A 647 -24.48 -20.15 15.14
C GLN A 647 -24.64 -21.08 13.95
N LEU A 648 -25.19 -20.59 12.83
CA LEU A 648 -25.34 -21.37 11.60
C LEU A 648 -24.01 -21.90 11.08
N LYS A 649 -23.00 -21.03 10.98
CA LYS A 649 -21.63 -21.43 10.57
C LYS A 649 -20.99 -22.44 11.52
N LEU A 650 -21.26 -22.33 12.81
CA LEU A 650 -20.74 -23.27 13.79
C LEU A 650 -21.43 -24.66 13.65
N ILE A 651 -22.74 -24.65 13.45
CA ILE A 651 -23.51 -25.89 13.21
C ILE A 651 -23.00 -26.61 11.96
N MET A 652 -22.89 -25.89 10.83
CA MET A 652 -22.38 -26.47 9.58
C MET A 652 -20.98 -27.04 9.75
N LYS A 653 -20.08 -26.31 10.41
CA LYS A 653 -18.70 -26.75 10.65
C LYS A 653 -18.61 -27.97 11.56
N LEU A 654 -19.46 -28.07 12.59
CA LEU A 654 -19.50 -29.20 13.48
C LEU A 654 -20.08 -30.43 12.79
N ALA A 655 -21.16 -30.28 12.02
CA ALA A 655 -21.75 -31.37 11.24
C ALA A 655 -20.77 -31.90 10.19
N GLU A 656 -20.08 -31.05 9.44
CA GLU A 656 -19.03 -31.43 8.50
C GLU A 656 -17.89 -32.18 9.18
N LYS A 657 -17.41 -31.69 10.32
CA LYS A 657 -16.36 -32.36 11.12
C LYS A 657 -16.76 -33.76 11.61
N LEU A 658 -18.01 -33.94 11.91
CA LEU A 658 -18.56 -35.20 12.40
C LEU A 658 -19.06 -36.11 11.28
N ASN A 659 -19.00 -35.65 10.02
CA ASN A 659 -19.55 -36.33 8.86
C ASN A 659 -21.05 -36.71 9.02
N ILE A 660 -21.81 -35.76 9.61
CA ILE A 660 -23.27 -35.93 9.84
C ILE A 660 -23.98 -35.21 8.68
N ASN A 661 -25.00 -35.89 8.12
CA ASN A 661 -25.97 -35.27 7.24
C ASN A 661 -26.80 -34.28 8.07
N LEU A 662 -26.60 -32.98 7.85
CA LEU A 662 -27.21 -31.97 8.69
C LEU A 662 -28.73 -31.90 8.53
N ASP A 663 -29.25 -32.13 7.33
CA ASP A 663 -30.68 -32.08 7.04
C ASP A 663 -31.42 -33.22 7.79
N ASP A 664 -30.89 -34.44 7.72
CA ASP A 664 -31.43 -35.59 8.48
C ASP A 664 -31.35 -35.32 9.99
N PHE A 665 -30.24 -34.80 10.47
CA PHE A 665 -30.03 -34.49 11.90
C PHE A 665 -30.99 -33.43 12.44
N LEU A 666 -31.34 -32.43 11.63
CA LEU A 666 -32.30 -31.38 11.98
C LEU A 666 -33.75 -31.95 11.97
N ILE A 667 -34.07 -32.80 11.00
CA ILE A 667 -35.39 -33.46 10.89
C ILE A 667 -35.65 -34.36 12.11
N ASP A 668 -34.65 -35.09 12.57
CA ASP A 668 -34.74 -35.92 13.77
C ASP A 668 -35.05 -35.11 15.05
N ASP A 669 -34.64 -33.85 15.07
CA ASP A 669 -34.95 -32.91 16.14
C ASP A 669 -36.25 -32.09 15.88
N GLY A 670 -37.00 -32.40 14.83
CA GLY A 670 -38.24 -31.71 14.49
C GLY A 670 -38.08 -30.34 13.85
N ILE A 671 -36.92 -30.07 13.28
CA ILE A 671 -36.57 -28.81 12.63
C ILE A 671 -36.54 -29.02 11.12
N THR A 672 -37.31 -28.27 10.37
CA THR A 672 -37.49 -28.46 8.92
C THR A 672 -36.24 -28.17 8.09
N ASP A 673 -35.48 -27.16 8.46
CA ASP A 673 -34.27 -26.71 7.78
C ASP A 673 -33.44 -25.75 8.66
N LEU A 674 -32.29 -25.31 8.15
CA LEU A 674 -31.41 -24.36 8.84
C LEU A 674 -32.04 -22.99 9.10
N ASP A 675 -32.96 -22.57 8.25
CA ASP A 675 -33.61 -21.26 8.36
C ASP A 675 -34.71 -21.24 9.44
N ALA A 676 -35.20 -22.43 9.81
CA ALA A 676 -36.16 -22.62 10.90
C ALA A 676 -35.50 -22.57 12.31
N LEU A 677 -34.17 -22.55 12.39
CA LEU A 677 -33.46 -22.49 13.66
C LEU A 677 -33.64 -21.17 14.38
N THR A 678 -33.99 -21.23 15.63
CA THR A 678 -34.14 -20.06 16.49
C THR A 678 -32.83 -19.74 17.24
N GLY A 679 -32.53 -18.44 17.34
CA GLY A 679 -31.32 -17.93 18.00
C GLY A 679 -31.54 -17.59 19.49
N GLY A 680 -30.45 -17.17 20.15
CA GLY A 680 -30.45 -16.89 21.60
C GLY A 680 -29.90 -18.04 22.41
N ARG A 681 -29.84 -17.87 23.76
CA ARG A 681 -29.36 -18.91 24.67
C ARG A 681 -30.29 -20.12 24.73
N ASP A 682 -31.58 -19.86 24.68
CA ASP A 682 -32.66 -20.85 24.78
C ASP A 682 -33.28 -21.18 23.42
N GLY A 683 -32.60 -20.84 22.33
CA GLY A 683 -33.05 -21.11 20.96
C GLY A 683 -32.57 -22.46 20.44
N SER A 684 -33.33 -23.05 19.50
CA SER A 684 -33.01 -24.38 18.94
C SER A 684 -31.62 -24.48 18.34
N ALA A 685 -31.05 -23.38 17.80
CA ALA A 685 -29.67 -23.35 17.32
C ALA A 685 -28.67 -23.64 18.45
N SER A 686 -28.91 -23.15 19.66
CA SER A 686 -28.03 -23.40 20.82
C SER A 686 -28.14 -24.84 21.29
N GLU A 687 -29.32 -25.45 21.23
CA GLU A 687 -29.53 -26.88 21.54
C GLU A 687 -28.82 -27.78 20.53
N ILE A 688 -28.97 -27.48 19.22
CA ILE A 688 -28.29 -28.22 18.14
C ILE A 688 -26.75 -28.09 18.28
N ILE A 689 -26.24 -26.92 18.57
CA ILE A 689 -24.80 -26.70 18.83
C ILE A 689 -24.36 -27.56 20.04
N GLY A 690 -25.15 -27.57 21.10
CA GLY A 690 -24.90 -28.40 22.29
C GLY A 690 -24.80 -29.91 21.94
N LYS A 691 -25.78 -30.45 21.22
CA LYS A 691 -25.79 -31.83 20.77
C LYS A 691 -24.60 -32.19 19.89
N LEU A 692 -24.28 -31.33 18.92
CA LEU A 692 -23.11 -31.55 18.04
C LEU A 692 -21.78 -31.48 18.80
N ILE A 693 -21.67 -30.64 19.81
CA ILE A 693 -20.48 -30.59 20.67
C ILE A 693 -20.35 -31.86 21.52
N GLU A 694 -21.43 -32.37 22.06
CA GLU A 694 -21.42 -33.62 22.83
C GLU A 694 -21.04 -34.80 21.93
N LEU A 695 -21.56 -34.89 20.71
CA LEU A 695 -21.14 -35.87 19.72
C LEU A 695 -19.66 -35.76 19.36
N ASP A 696 -19.14 -34.53 19.19
CA ASP A 696 -17.72 -34.29 18.95
C ASP A 696 -16.85 -34.73 20.14
N LYS A 697 -17.28 -34.51 21.36
CA LYS A 697 -16.60 -34.98 22.57
C LYS A 697 -16.59 -36.50 22.70
N ALA A 698 -17.67 -37.13 22.33
CA ALA A 698 -17.81 -38.61 22.35
C ALA A 698 -17.06 -39.28 21.18
N SER A 699 -16.71 -38.56 20.13
CA SER A 699 -15.97 -39.13 18.99
C SER A 699 -14.54 -39.54 19.38
N PRO A 700 -13.90 -40.49 18.65
CA PRO A 700 -12.57 -41.00 18.98
C PRO A 700 -11.51 -39.87 19.08
N ALA A 701 -10.55 -40.05 19.98
CA ALA A 701 -9.47 -39.09 20.19
C ALA A 701 -8.69 -38.84 18.90
N THR A 702 -8.31 -37.58 18.69
CA THR A 702 -7.50 -37.21 17.53
C THR A 702 -6.08 -37.77 17.63
N LYS A 703 -5.46 -38.07 16.50
CA LYS A 703 -4.05 -38.52 16.45
C LYS A 703 -3.13 -37.63 17.29
N LYS A 704 -3.35 -36.30 17.27
CA LYS A 704 -2.57 -35.33 18.07
C LYS A 704 -2.77 -35.51 19.58
N GLN A 705 -3.97 -35.85 20.02
CA GLN A 705 -4.24 -36.16 21.44
C GLN A 705 -3.59 -37.48 21.84
N VAL A 706 -3.71 -38.52 21.02
CA VAL A 706 -3.05 -39.82 21.24
C VAL A 706 -1.54 -39.64 21.33
N ASP A 707 -0.92 -38.95 20.36
CA ASP A 707 0.51 -38.68 20.37
C ASP A 707 0.96 -37.86 21.60
N ALA A 708 0.09 -36.93 22.06
CA ALA A 708 0.36 -36.15 23.27
C ALA A 708 0.31 -37.00 24.53
N ILE A 709 -0.68 -37.92 24.64
CA ILE A 709 -0.80 -38.84 25.77
C ILE A 709 0.44 -39.74 25.85
N VAL A 710 0.85 -40.36 24.75
CA VAL A 710 2.02 -41.22 24.69
C VAL A 710 3.27 -40.49 25.17
N LYS A 711 3.53 -39.28 24.61
CA LYS A 711 4.69 -38.44 25.02
C LYS A 711 4.63 -37.97 26.47
N MET A 712 3.44 -37.79 27.04
CA MET A 712 3.28 -37.37 28.43
C MET A 712 3.41 -38.58 29.38
N CYS A 713 2.97 -39.74 29.00
CA CYS A 713 3.19 -40.97 29.72
C CYS A 713 4.69 -41.29 29.85
N GLU A 714 5.45 -41.17 28.75
CA GLU A 714 6.91 -41.28 28.77
C GLU A 714 7.56 -40.27 29.73
N LYS A 715 7.14 -39.01 29.71
CA LYS A 715 7.68 -37.96 30.58
C LYS A 715 7.29 -38.07 32.04
N SER A 716 6.19 -38.70 32.33
CA SER A 716 5.70 -38.95 33.70
C SER A 716 6.06 -40.30 34.26
N GLU A 717 6.75 -41.16 33.46
CA GLU A 717 7.09 -42.54 33.79
C GLU A 717 5.87 -43.36 34.24
N ILE A 718 4.73 -43.12 33.61
CA ILE A 718 3.47 -43.84 33.81
C ILE A 718 3.28 -44.75 32.58
N LYS A 719 2.96 -46.05 32.82
CA LYS A 719 2.63 -46.93 31.71
C LYS A 719 1.33 -46.47 31.03
N ILE A 720 1.27 -46.64 29.72
CA ILE A 720 0.10 -46.21 28.93
C ILE A 720 -1.15 -46.94 29.39
N GLU A 721 -1.03 -48.26 29.71
CA GLU A 721 -2.12 -49.08 30.22
C GLU A 721 -2.69 -48.52 31.54
N ASP A 722 -1.82 -48.10 32.46
CA ASP A 722 -2.24 -47.53 33.76
C ASP A 722 -2.90 -46.15 33.58
N ALA A 723 -2.43 -45.35 32.62
CA ALA A 723 -3.02 -44.08 32.30
C ALA A 723 -4.41 -44.22 31.68
N ILE A 724 -4.59 -45.17 30.76
CA ILE A 724 -5.84 -45.47 30.08
C ILE A 724 -6.89 -46.02 31.05
N ALA A 725 -6.46 -46.91 31.96
CA ALA A 725 -7.32 -47.46 32.98
C ALA A 725 -7.94 -46.39 33.91
N SER A 726 -7.27 -45.21 34.06
CA SER A 726 -7.80 -44.10 34.86
C SER A 726 -9.02 -43.40 34.25
N VAL A 727 -9.31 -43.63 32.97
CA VAL A 727 -10.49 -43.12 32.26
C VAL A 727 -11.42 -44.28 31.81
N GLU A 728 -11.30 -45.46 32.43
CA GLU A 728 -12.12 -46.64 32.21
C GLU A 728 -12.12 -47.14 30.75
N ALA A 729 -11.12 -46.79 29.94
CA ALA A 729 -10.97 -47.26 28.57
C ALA A 729 -10.13 -48.53 28.47
N ILE A 730 -10.45 -49.38 27.48
CA ILE A 730 -9.77 -50.67 27.28
C ILE A 730 -8.51 -50.50 26.41
N SER A 731 -8.54 -49.56 25.45
CA SER A 731 -7.40 -49.30 24.59
C SER A 731 -7.28 -47.78 24.28
N ILE A 732 -6.09 -47.34 23.88
CA ILE A 732 -5.84 -45.94 23.51
C ILE A 732 -6.62 -45.51 22.26
N GLU A 733 -7.04 -46.45 21.43
CA GLU A 733 -7.78 -46.24 20.19
C GLU A 733 -9.28 -46.04 20.45
N GLU A 734 -9.78 -46.49 21.62
CA GLU A 734 -11.19 -46.37 22.02
C GLU A 734 -11.47 -45.13 22.85
N ILE A 735 -10.44 -44.40 23.29
CA ILE A 735 -10.61 -43.19 24.09
C ILE A 735 -11.31 -42.11 23.28
N SER A 736 -12.37 -41.52 23.83
CA SER A 736 -13.04 -40.37 23.27
C SER A 736 -12.18 -39.09 23.38
N LYS A 737 -12.51 -38.04 22.61
CA LYS A 737 -11.84 -36.73 22.71
C LYS A 737 -11.96 -36.12 24.10
N SER A 738 -13.06 -36.35 24.80
CA SER A 738 -13.26 -35.87 26.16
C SER A 738 -12.31 -36.56 27.13
N GLU A 739 -12.30 -37.90 27.15
CA GLU A 739 -11.42 -38.70 28.01
C GLU A 739 -9.94 -38.43 27.71
N ALA A 740 -9.57 -38.29 26.44
CA ALA A 740 -8.21 -37.90 26.04
C ALA A 740 -7.80 -36.53 26.61
N SER A 741 -8.73 -35.57 26.64
CA SER A 741 -8.47 -34.25 27.20
C SER A 741 -8.28 -34.28 28.71
N GLU A 742 -9.12 -35.03 29.43
CA GLU A 742 -9.02 -35.23 30.86
C GLU A 742 -7.70 -35.93 31.24
N LEU A 743 -7.34 -36.96 30.49
CA LEU A 743 -6.10 -37.69 30.67
C LEU A 743 -4.86 -36.81 30.44
N ILE A 744 -4.87 -36.01 29.38
CA ILE A 744 -3.82 -35.03 29.11
C ILE A 744 -3.67 -34.03 30.26
N ASP A 745 -4.74 -33.53 30.82
CA ASP A 745 -4.70 -32.55 31.92
C ASP A 745 -4.27 -33.20 33.24
N SER A 746 -4.64 -34.46 33.48
CA SER A 746 -4.14 -35.25 34.63
C SER A 746 -2.62 -35.47 34.51
N LEU A 747 -2.15 -35.92 33.36
CA LEU A 747 -0.72 -36.13 33.09
C LEU A 747 0.10 -34.85 33.19
N LYS A 748 -0.41 -33.69 32.74
CA LYS A 748 0.22 -32.40 32.94
C LYS A 748 0.41 -32.06 34.41
N LYS A 749 -0.62 -32.28 35.23
CA LYS A 749 -0.55 -32.04 36.69
C LYS A 749 0.50 -32.92 37.34
N ASN A 750 0.58 -34.20 36.95
CA ASN A 750 1.57 -35.16 37.44
C ASN A 750 3.00 -34.73 37.08
N ILE A 751 3.25 -34.34 35.83
CA ILE A 751 4.54 -33.82 35.37
C ILE A 751 4.96 -32.57 36.15
N GLN A 752 4.01 -31.65 36.39
CA GLN A 752 4.30 -30.43 37.18
C GLN A 752 4.61 -30.74 38.66
N SER A 753 3.91 -31.70 39.25
CA SER A 753 4.13 -32.13 40.62
C SER A 753 5.52 -32.75 40.82
N ARG A 754 5.93 -33.65 39.89
CA ARG A 754 7.26 -34.27 39.87
C ARG A 754 8.39 -33.25 39.68
N ARG A 755 8.22 -32.26 38.78
CA ARG A 755 9.18 -31.16 38.60
C ARG A 755 9.32 -30.29 39.85
N LYS A 756 8.22 -30.07 40.61
CA LYS A 756 8.29 -29.34 41.87
C LYS A 756 8.96 -30.15 43.00
N ALA A 757 8.87 -31.48 42.96
CA ALA A 757 9.54 -32.37 43.92
C ALA A 757 11.05 -32.55 43.63
N GLN A 758 11.45 -32.48 42.36
CA GLN A 758 12.87 -32.53 41.95
C GLN A 758 13.61 -31.20 42.15
N ASN A 759 12.89 -30.10 42.26
CA ASN A 759 13.44 -28.76 42.52
C ASN A 759 13.40 -28.35 44.01
N LYS A 760 12.93 -29.23 44.89
CA LYS A 760 13.05 -29.20 46.37
C LYS A 760 14.18 -30.12 46.82
#